data_f4ff9acadad4637a658f620391253b2d
#
_entry.id   f4ff9acadad4637a658f620391253b2d
#
_cell.length_a   1.000
_cell.length_b   1.000
_cell.length_c   1.000
_cell.angle_alpha   90.00
_cell.angle_beta   90.00
_cell.angle_gamma   90.00
#
_symmetry.space_group_name_H-M   'P 1'
#
loop_
_entity.id
_entity.type
_entity.pdbx_description
1 polymer ?
#
loop_
_entity_poly.entity_id
_entity_poly.type
_entity_poly.pdbx_seq_one_letter_code
_entity_poly.pdbx_strand_id
1 'polypeptide(L)'
;MQSFSISNNASISSYAYPKTASWKIRGESSDCCLWDGVECDEDTGYVIGLDLGGSSLHGSINSTSSLFQLVHLRRLNLGGNDFNYSQVPSRIALLSSLTYLNLSNSMFYGEIPLEITELSHLTSLDLGRNVDSSARNLLELGSFDLRRLAQNFTGLEQLDLSSVNISSTVPDALANLSSLTFLNLEDCNLQGLIPSSFGDLTKLGYLNLGHNNFSGQVPLSLANLTQLEVLSLSQNSFISPGLSWLGNLNKIRALHLSDINLVGEIPLSLRNMTRISQLHLSNNRLTGKIPLWISNLTQLTLVHLRHNELQGPIPESMSKLVNLEELKLEYNHLSGTIEFSMFASLKHLTMLQIRRNNLTVLTNISDNTTLPKFKYLALGDCNLSEFPDFLRSQDELIYLHLGRNRIQGQIPKWLGDIGHKTLSILILRNNLFSGFEQSWELSLLTKLQWLELDSNKLEGQLPIPPPSLIGYSISNNSLTGEILPSLCNLRSLGFLDLSYNKLSGMFPNCLGDFSDSLLVLNLSNNFFHGRIPQAFRDESNLRMIDLSHNQLEGQLPRSLTNCRMMEILDLSYNRISDKFPFWLANLPELQVLILRSNQFFGSIKSPGAMLEFRKLQIIDLSYNNFTGILPSEFFQTLRSMRFSDLKEFTYMQTIHTFQLPVYSRDFTYRYEINLANKGVYMKYWQIPNVIAAIDLSSNAFQGDIPQSIGTLEKVNALNLSNNHLSGDIPSVLGNLANLESLDLSQNMLSGEIPQYLTQLTFLAYFNVSHNQLEGPIPQGKQFNTFDNSSYEGNSGLYMKHLPKKSECSEPPQHPNLPKHQGFNNILPKDIEWIAVVIGYGSGLVVGVVVGLRVSARIPEWFVKTFGRTQGNRRRREVRGVRR
;
A
#
# COMPACT_ATOMS: atom_id res chain seq x y z
N MET A 1 45.78 2.48 6.62
CA MET A 1 45.53 3.29 5.43
C MET A 1 45.52 2.51 4.10
N GLN A 2 46.34 1.45 3.93
CA GLN A 2 46.37 0.71 2.64
C GLN A 2 45.09 -0.10 2.32
N SER A 3 44.15 -0.18 3.25
CA SER A 3 42.89 -0.94 3.10
C SER A 3 41.68 -0.10 2.70
N PHE A 4 41.82 1.22 2.53
CA PHE A 4 40.72 2.11 2.17
C PHE A 4 40.94 2.82 0.84
N SER A 5 39.90 2.91 0.04
CA SER A 5 39.80 3.74 -1.14
C SER A 5 38.88 4.94 -0.90
N ILE A 6 39.09 6.03 -1.66
CA ILE A 6 38.17 7.16 -1.64
C ILE A 6 37.11 6.92 -2.71
N SER A 7 35.84 6.97 -2.34
CA SER A 7 34.70 6.81 -3.24
C SER A 7 33.65 7.86 -2.96
N ASN A 8 33.26 8.63 -3.99
CA ASN A 8 32.23 9.66 -3.86
C ASN A 8 30.85 9.10 -3.39
N ASN A 9 30.65 7.80 -3.56
CA ASN A 9 29.41 7.13 -3.14
C ASN A 9 29.49 6.57 -1.71
N ALA A 10 30.65 6.67 -1.04
CA ALA A 10 30.86 6.12 0.30
C ALA A 10 30.28 7.02 1.43
N SER A 11 29.76 8.20 1.10
CA SER A 11 29.10 9.07 2.08
C SER A 11 27.84 9.69 1.47
N ILE A 12 26.76 9.71 2.25
CA ILE A 12 25.48 10.31 1.87
C ILE A 12 25.48 11.84 2.12
N SER A 13 26.46 12.34 2.87
CA SER A 13 26.54 13.76 3.22
C SER A 13 26.97 14.60 2.02
N SER A 14 26.20 15.64 1.70
CA SER A 14 26.59 16.65 0.70
C SER A 14 27.84 17.46 1.07
N TYR A 15 28.27 17.39 2.31
CA TYR A 15 29.47 18.05 2.85
C TYR A 15 30.65 17.10 3.01
N ALA A 16 30.51 15.84 2.59
CA ALA A 16 31.57 14.86 2.69
C ALA A 16 32.75 15.23 1.76
N TYR A 17 33.96 15.15 2.30
CA TYR A 17 35.17 15.33 1.51
C TYR A 17 36.29 14.43 2.06
N PRO A 18 37.23 13.98 1.21
CA PRO A 18 38.25 13.01 1.60
C PRO A 18 39.35 13.66 2.44
N LYS A 19 39.16 13.78 3.78
CA LYS A 19 40.18 14.34 4.72
C LYS A 19 41.54 13.68 4.56
N THR A 20 41.56 12.36 4.33
CA THR A 20 42.81 11.58 4.15
C THR A 20 43.59 11.92 2.86
N ALA A 21 43.01 12.65 1.92
CA ALA A 21 43.69 13.11 0.71
C ALA A 21 44.81 14.13 1.02
N SER A 22 44.68 14.86 2.16
CA SER A 22 45.70 15.82 2.63
C SER A 22 46.90 15.16 3.33
N TRP A 23 46.80 13.89 3.69
CA TRP A 23 47.80 13.19 4.48
C TRP A 23 49.04 12.83 3.65
N LYS A 24 50.20 13.40 3.99
CA LYS A 24 51.47 13.17 3.28
C LYS A 24 52.42 12.41 4.15
N ILE A 25 52.88 11.26 3.68
CA ILE A 25 53.80 10.36 4.39
C ILE A 25 55.32 10.78 4.22
N ARG A 26 55.61 11.70 3.27
CA ARG A 26 56.98 12.19 3.01
C ARG A 26 57.00 13.66 2.69
N GLY A 27 58.00 14.41 3.25
CA GLY A 27 58.18 15.86 3.02
C GLY A 27 58.04 16.69 4.29
N GLU A 28 58.09 18.03 4.17
CA GLU A 28 57.99 18.99 5.31
C GLU A 28 56.65 18.96 6.05
N SER A 29 55.64 18.26 5.56
CA SER A 29 54.34 18.04 6.23
C SER A 29 54.11 16.58 6.63
N SER A 30 55.14 15.85 7.02
CA SER A 30 55.02 14.47 7.53
C SER A 30 54.55 14.38 9.01
N ASP A 31 54.41 15.51 9.67
CA ASP A 31 53.82 15.57 11.00
C ASP A 31 52.31 15.28 10.94
N CYS A 32 51.90 14.15 11.54
CA CYS A 32 50.53 13.70 11.55
C CYS A 32 49.60 14.65 12.35
N CYS A 33 50.12 15.45 13.25
CA CYS A 33 49.33 16.43 14.02
C CYS A 33 48.84 17.61 13.16
N LEU A 34 49.40 17.75 11.94
CA LEU A 34 48.92 18.74 10.93
C LEU A 34 47.94 18.15 9.92
N TRP A 35 47.64 16.86 10.02
CA TRP A 35 46.72 16.19 9.11
C TRP A 35 45.25 16.51 9.42
N ASP A 36 44.49 16.70 8.40
CA ASP A 36 43.06 16.96 8.55
C ASP A 36 42.36 15.82 9.27
N GLY A 37 41.58 16.15 10.32
CA GLY A 37 40.91 15.18 11.18
C GLY A 37 41.79 14.52 12.25
N VAL A 38 43.06 14.91 12.41
CA VAL A 38 43.95 14.42 13.48
C VAL A 38 44.14 15.52 14.54
N GLU A 39 44.00 15.16 15.81
CA GLU A 39 44.20 16.04 16.96
C GLU A 39 45.25 15.38 17.84
N CYS A 40 46.26 16.14 18.20
CA CYS A 40 47.33 15.70 19.12
C CYS A 40 47.29 16.44 20.44
N ASP A 41 47.78 15.81 21.49
CA ASP A 41 48.00 16.39 22.81
C ASP A 41 49.22 17.33 22.74
N GLU A 42 49.06 18.57 23.17
CA GLU A 42 50.10 19.62 23.04
C GLU A 42 51.38 19.32 23.85
N ASP A 43 51.25 18.60 24.96
CA ASP A 43 52.37 18.33 25.86
C ASP A 43 53.14 17.06 25.45
N THR A 44 52.42 16.02 24.99
CA THR A 44 52.98 14.70 24.74
C THR A 44 53.18 14.36 23.25
N GLY A 45 52.50 15.10 22.36
CA GLY A 45 52.47 14.82 20.92
C GLY A 45 51.73 13.55 20.52
N TYR A 46 51.05 12.85 21.44
CA TYR A 46 50.26 11.66 21.11
C TYR A 46 48.96 12.06 20.41
N VAL A 47 48.50 11.24 19.45
CA VAL A 47 47.22 11.41 18.80
C VAL A 47 46.11 11.09 19.81
N ILE A 48 45.29 12.09 20.14
CA ILE A 48 44.16 12.00 21.09
C ILE A 48 42.80 12.09 20.38
N GLY A 49 42.78 12.61 19.17
CA GLY A 49 41.56 12.70 18.33
C GLY A 49 41.79 12.22 16.91
N LEU A 50 40.85 11.45 16.41
CA LEU A 50 40.80 11.04 15.00
C LEU A 50 39.38 11.20 14.49
N ASP A 51 39.15 12.23 13.70
CA ASP A 51 37.87 12.53 13.05
C ASP A 51 37.94 12.30 11.53
N LEU A 52 37.51 11.13 11.11
CA LEU A 52 37.35 10.73 9.71
C LEU A 52 35.87 10.69 9.30
N GLY A 53 34.99 11.33 10.05
CA GLY A 53 33.56 11.38 9.70
C GLY A 53 33.32 12.01 8.35
N GLY A 54 32.49 11.38 7.47
CA GLY A 54 32.17 11.86 6.14
C GLY A 54 33.39 12.00 5.23
N SER A 55 34.43 11.19 5.40
CA SER A 55 35.68 11.27 4.60
C SER A 55 35.63 10.49 3.30
N SER A 56 34.46 10.05 2.86
CA SER A 56 34.26 9.25 1.62
C SER A 56 35.12 7.97 1.57
N LEU A 57 35.41 7.39 2.71
CA LEU A 57 36.19 6.19 2.82
C LEU A 57 35.34 4.95 2.45
N HIS A 58 35.86 4.13 1.55
CA HIS A 58 35.32 2.82 1.21
C HIS A 58 36.37 1.74 1.45
N GLY A 59 35.99 0.65 2.12
CA GLY A 59 36.90 -0.46 2.40
C GLY A 59 36.45 -1.27 3.60
N SER A 60 37.38 -2.04 4.19
CA SER A 60 37.10 -2.86 5.36
C SER A 60 37.99 -2.54 6.54
N ILE A 61 37.39 -2.63 7.75
CA ILE A 61 38.17 -2.54 9.01
C ILE A 61 38.04 -3.87 9.75
N ASN A 62 39.17 -4.33 10.32
CA ASN A 62 39.23 -5.59 11.07
C ASN A 62 40.13 -5.46 12.30
N SER A 63 40.19 -6.50 13.12
CA SER A 63 40.95 -6.52 14.35
C SER A 63 42.49 -6.37 14.18
N THR A 64 43.02 -6.46 12.95
CA THR A 64 44.44 -6.26 12.70
C THR A 64 44.80 -4.83 12.34
N SER A 65 43.80 -3.93 12.27
CA SER A 65 44.02 -2.54 11.93
C SER A 65 44.95 -1.85 12.93
N SER A 66 45.91 -1.06 12.42
CA SER A 66 46.83 -0.25 13.24
C SER A 66 46.12 0.88 14.01
N LEU A 67 44.86 1.17 13.70
CA LEU A 67 44.03 2.09 14.47
C LEU A 67 44.00 1.75 15.95
N PHE A 68 43.93 0.45 16.30
CA PHE A 68 43.86 -0.03 17.69
C PHE A 68 45.17 0.06 18.44
N GLN A 69 46.27 0.55 17.82
CA GLN A 69 47.52 0.90 18.48
C GLN A 69 47.53 2.34 19.03
N LEU A 70 46.56 3.16 18.65
CA LEU A 70 46.45 4.55 19.11
C LEU A 70 45.76 4.60 20.48
N VAL A 71 46.37 4.01 21.49
CA VAL A 71 45.81 3.78 22.84
C VAL A 71 45.52 5.05 23.62
N HIS A 72 46.04 6.21 23.20
CA HIS A 72 45.79 7.53 23.81
C HIS A 72 44.56 8.25 23.20
N LEU A 73 43.87 7.63 22.21
CA LEU A 73 42.69 8.24 21.62
C LEU A 73 41.59 8.47 22.65
N ARG A 74 41.13 9.72 22.73
CA ARG A 74 39.96 10.18 23.48
C ARG A 74 38.74 10.35 22.59
N ARG A 75 38.97 10.64 21.30
CA ARG A 75 37.90 10.86 20.32
C ARG A 75 38.14 10.05 19.05
N LEU A 76 37.15 9.23 18.65
CA LEU A 76 37.15 8.49 17.38
C LEU A 76 35.84 8.69 16.65
N ASN A 77 35.90 9.30 15.47
CA ASN A 77 34.76 9.47 14.58
C ASN A 77 35.07 8.81 13.24
N LEU A 78 34.36 7.75 12.92
CA LEU A 78 34.37 7.04 11.63
C LEU A 78 33.00 7.12 10.93
N GLY A 79 32.04 7.86 11.46
CA GLY A 79 30.67 7.95 10.98
C GLY A 79 30.57 8.49 9.54
N GLY A 80 29.52 8.08 8.81
CA GLY A 80 29.22 8.57 7.47
C GLY A 80 30.21 8.13 6.39
N ASN A 81 30.79 6.94 6.51
CA ASN A 81 31.64 6.28 5.53
C ASN A 81 31.01 4.96 5.05
N ASP A 82 31.72 4.16 4.26
CA ASP A 82 31.30 2.84 3.82
C ASP A 82 32.37 1.79 4.15
N PHE A 83 32.18 1.07 5.24
CA PHE A 83 33.11 -0.01 5.65
C PHE A 83 32.71 -1.38 5.07
N ASN A 84 31.94 -1.42 3.99
CA ASN A 84 31.67 -2.60 3.17
C ASN A 84 31.25 -3.82 3.99
N TYR A 85 30.22 -3.65 4.84
CA TYR A 85 29.70 -4.69 5.74
C TYR A 85 30.78 -5.31 6.67
N SER A 86 31.76 -4.51 7.13
CA SER A 86 32.69 -4.93 8.16
C SER A 86 31.97 -5.10 9.51
N GLN A 87 32.40 -6.09 10.31
CA GLN A 87 31.97 -6.16 11.70
C GLN A 87 32.71 -5.11 12.53
N VAL A 88 32.07 -4.62 13.60
CA VAL A 88 32.75 -3.76 14.59
C VAL A 88 33.82 -4.61 15.32
N PRO A 89 35.12 -4.25 15.21
CA PRO A 89 36.17 -5.11 15.79
C PRO A 89 36.17 -5.06 17.32
N SER A 90 36.22 -6.22 18.00
CA SER A 90 36.32 -6.31 19.48
C SER A 90 37.55 -5.60 20.05
N ARG A 91 38.66 -5.48 19.28
CA ARG A 91 39.85 -4.71 19.65
C ARG A 91 39.65 -3.23 19.89
N ILE A 92 38.46 -2.69 19.59
CA ILE A 92 38.09 -1.31 19.95
C ILE A 92 38.23 -1.07 21.47
N ALA A 93 38.05 -2.10 22.30
CA ALA A 93 38.26 -2.06 23.76
C ALA A 93 39.71 -1.68 24.17
N LEU A 94 40.73 -1.87 23.29
CA LEU A 94 42.10 -1.42 23.56
C LEU A 94 42.21 0.12 23.64
N LEU A 95 41.26 0.84 23.08
CA LEU A 95 41.20 2.30 23.12
C LEU A 95 40.52 2.79 24.43
N SER A 96 41.02 2.30 25.56
CA SER A 96 40.37 2.51 26.88
C SER A 96 40.23 3.98 27.33
N SER A 97 40.95 4.90 26.67
CA SER A 97 40.88 6.35 26.93
C SER A 97 39.74 7.06 26.21
N LEU A 98 38.97 6.33 25.35
CA LEU A 98 37.89 6.93 24.57
C LEU A 98 36.79 7.53 25.47
N THR A 99 36.48 8.78 25.18
CA THR A 99 35.32 9.51 25.72
C THR A 99 34.23 9.70 24.67
N TYR A 100 34.61 9.66 23.38
CA TYR A 100 33.69 9.83 22.24
C TYR A 100 33.94 8.76 21.17
N LEU A 101 32.91 8.02 20.81
CA LEU A 101 32.93 7.02 19.75
C LEU A 101 31.74 7.18 18.83
N ASN A 102 32.00 7.43 17.52
CA ASN A 102 30.98 7.48 16.50
C ASN A 102 31.33 6.51 15.35
N LEU A 103 30.45 5.52 15.12
CA LEU A 103 30.51 4.54 14.04
C LEU A 103 29.21 4.55 13.21
N SER A 104 28.39 5.61 13.33
CA SER A 104 27.07 5.67 12.72
C SER A 104 27.13 5.80 11.19
N ASN A 105 26.07 5.34 10.52
CA ASN A 105 25.87 5.51 9.08
C ASN A 105 27.11 5.09 8.23
N SER A 106 27.67 3.92 8.52
CA SER A 106 28.98 3.51 8.00
C SER A 106 29.00 2.08 7.46
N MET A 107 27.84 1.48 7.23
CA MET A 107 27.67 0.12 6.69
C MET A 107 28.33 -0.97 7.55
N PHE A 108 28.46 -0.76 8.86
CA PHE A 108 28.86 -1.83 9.77
C PHE A 108 27.75 -2.86 9.90
N TYR A 109 28.13 -4.13 10.03
CA TYR A 109 27.22 -5.29 10.03
C TYR A 109 27.50 -6.25 11.18
N GLY A 110 26.47 -6.98 11.60
CA GLY A 110 26.54 -8.08 12.56
C GLY A 110 26.41 -7.62 14.01
N GLU A 111 26.77 -8.50 14.92
CA GLU A 111 26.64 -8.28 16.35
C GLU A 111 27.65 -7.24 16.86
N ILE A 112 27.17 -6.29 17.66
CA ILE A 112 28.03 -5.32 18.34
C ILE A 112 28.84 -6.06 19.41
N PRO A 113 30.21 -5.98 19.39
CA PRO A 113 31.05 -6.75 20.30
C PRO A 113 30.86 -6.28 21.75
N LEU A 114 30.71 -7.24 22.66
CA LEU A 114 30.48 -6.98 24.07
C LEU A 114 31.61 -6.16 24.72
N GLU A 115 32.84 -6.30 24.22
CA GLU A 115 34.03 -5.60 24.63
C GLU A 115 33.90 -4.07 24.52
N ILE A 116 32.98 -3.57 23.74
CA ILE A 116 32.67 -2.13 23.67
C ILE A 116 32.27 -1.59 25.05
N THR A 117 31.65 -2.43 25.89
CA THR A 117 31.25 -2.06 27.25
C THR A 117 32.41 -1.89 28.23
N GLU A 118 33.65 -2.23 27.84
CA GLU A 118 34.85 -1.99 28.61
C GLU A 118 35.35 -0.54 28.53
N LEU A 119 34.85 0.23 27.56
CA LEU A 119 35.17 1.64 27.36
C LEU A 119 34.48 2.54 28.42
N SER A 120 34.75 2.33 29.68
CA SER A 120 34.05 2.94 30.83
C SER A 120 34.12 4.47 30.89
N HIS A 121 35.01 5.12 30.13
CA HIS A 121 35.18 6.57 30.08
C HIS A 121 34.29 7.23 29.00
N LEU A 122 33.51 6.46 28.21
CA LEU A 122 32.65 7.06 27.22
C LEU A 122 31.59 7.97 27.81
N THR A 123 31.52 9.17 27.22
CA THR A 123 30.46 10.14 27.44
C THR A 123 29.53 10.21 26.25
N SER A 124 29.99 9.81 25.04
CA SER A 124 29.18 9.79 23.84
C SER A 124 29.45 8.51 23.03
N LEU A 125 28.37 7.77 22.74
CA LEU A 125 28.37 6.57 21.91
C LEU A 125 27.28 6.70 20.83
N ASP A 126 27.70 6.67 19.56
CA ASP A 126 26.83 6.67 18.39
C ASP A 126 27.15 5.49 17.47
N LEU A 127 26.25 4.53 17.40
CA LEU A 127 26.27 3.34 16.53
C LEU A 127 25.10 3.35 15.52
N GLY A 128 24.34 4.43 15.50
CA GLY A 128 23.05 4.50 14.81
C GLY A 128 23.15 4.44 13.28
N ARG A 129 22.02 4.16 12.67
CA ARG A 129 21.78 4.24 11.21
C ARG A 129 22.73 3.44 10.33
N ASN A 130 23.28 2.33 10.84
CA ASN A 130 23.96 1.36 9.99
C ASN A 130 22.91 0.51 9.27
N VAL A 131 22.53 0.93 8.06
CA VAL A 131 21.45 0.33 7.25
C VAL A 131 21.93 0.09 5.82
N ASP A 132 21.38 -0.93 5.16
CA ASP A 132 21.63 -1.18 3.73
C ASP A 132 20.79 -0.27 2.81
N SER A 133 20.98 -0.42 1.51
CA SER A 133 20.20 0.32 0.48
C SER A 133 18.70 0.05 0.50
N SER A 134 18.26 -1.02 1.19
CA SER A 134 16.85 -1.38 1.41
C SER A 134 16.35 -0.91 2.79
N ALA A 135 17.11 -0.07 3.50
CA ALA A 135 16.84 0.41 4.86
C ALA A 135 16.72 -0.72 5.91
N ARG A 136 17.39 -1.87 5.70
CA ARG A 136 17.46 -2.95 6.71
C ARG A 136 18.58 -2.66 7.69
N ASN A 137 18.25 -2.81 8.99
CA ASN A 137 19.20 -2.66 10.07
C ASN A 137 20.31 -3.72 9.97
N LEU A 138 21.54 -3.26 9.99
CA LEU A 138 22.71 -4.11 9.80
C LEU A 138 23.36 -4.53 11.12
N LEU A 139 23.29 -3.68 12.15
CA LEU A 139 23.86 -3.97 13.48
C LEU A 139 22.80 -4.63 14.38
N GLU A 140 23.27 -5.54 15.23
CA GLU A 140 22.44 -6.25 16.20
C GLU A 140 23.00 -6.12 17.61
N LEU A 141 22.14 -5.97 18.61
CA LEU A 141 22.47 -5.92 20.04
C LEU A 141 21.48 -6.74 20.85
N GLY A 142 21.95 -7.72 21.62
CA GLY A 142 21.13 -8.54 22.49
C GLY A 142 20.57 -7.75 23.70
N SER A 143 19.45 -8.22 24.24
CA SER A 143 18.84 -7.61 25.45
C SER A 143 19.74 -7.64 26.68
N PHE A 144 20.57 -8.66 26.80
CA PHE A 144 21.55 -8.79 27.88
C PHE A 144 22.66 -7.74 27.75
N ASP A 145 23.06 -7.43 26.53
CA ASP A 145 24.11 -6.46 26.23
C ASP A 145 23.64 -5.02 26.52
N LEU A 146 22.37 -4.69 26.26
CA LEU A 146 21.80 -3.40 26.64
C LEU A 146 21.81 -3.17 28.16
N ARG A 147 21.58 -4.22 28.96
CA ARG A 147 21.68 -4.16 30.42
C ARG A 147 23.12 -3.93 30.88
N ARG A 148 24.10 -4.62 30.27
CA ARG A 148 25.53 -4.43 30.57
C ARG A 148 26.01 -3.03 30.19
N LEU A 149 25.58 -2.53 29.03
CA LEU A 149 25.87 -1.17 28.60
C LEU A 149 25.41 -0.18 29.67
N ALA A 150 24.18 -0.35 30.18
CA ALA A 150 23.62 0.51 31.23
C ALA A 150 24.35 0.40 32.58
N GLN A 151 25.00 -0.70 32.86
CA GLN A 151 25.78 -0.90 34.11
C GLN A 151 27.19 -0.31 34.02
N ASN A 152 27.81 -0.33 32.85
CA ASN A 152 29.22 0.04 32.69
C ASN A 152 29.42 1.51 32.29
N PHE A 153 28.42 2.11 31.59
CA PHE A 153 28.57 3.48 31.08
C PHE A 153 27.92 4.54 31.97
N THR A 154 28.19 4.53 33.28
CA THR A 154 27.55 5.43 34.21
C THR A 154 27.80 6.93 33.97
N GLY A 155 28.84 7.30 33.21
CA GLY A 155 29.17 8.66 32.79
C GLY A 155 28.59 9.08 31.44
N LEU A 156 27.80 8.19 30.76
CA LEU A 156 27.32 8.45 29.40
C LEU A 156 26.29 9.61 29.36
N GLU A 157 26.56 10.57 28.49
CA GLU A 157 25.72 11.76 28.27
C GLU A 157 24.89 11.62 26.97
N GLN A 158 25.45 10.90 25.97
CA GLN A 158 24.81 10.74 24.68
C GLN A 158 24.85 9.26 24.24
N LEU A 159 23.69 8.70 23.91
CA LEU A 159 23.52 7.35 23.38
C LEU A 159 22.62 7.36 22.15
N ASP A 160 23.19 7.02 20.99
CA ASP A 160 22.44 6.77 19.75
C ASP A 160 22.64 5.31 19.30
N LEU A 161 21.57 4.55 19.36
CA LEU A 161 21.46 3.18 18.86
C LEU A 161 20.39 3.08 17.75
N SER A 162 20.01 4.20 17.12
CA SER A 162 18.95 4.18 16.09
C SER A 162 19.27 3.20 14.98
N SER A 163 18.27 2.44 14.54
CA SER A 163 18.40 1.37 13.55
C SER A 163 19.40 0.28 13.92
N VAL A 164 19.57 -0.01 15.21
CA VAL A 164 20.24 -1.21 15.72
C VAL A 164 19.18 -2.23 16.12
N ASN A 165 19.21 -3.43 15.55
CA ASN A 165 18.26 -4.48 15.88
C ASN A 165 18.49 -5.01 17.30
N ILE A 166 17.68 -4.60 18.27
CA ILE A 166 17.77 -5.04 19.67
C ILE A 166 16.74 -6.16 19.96
N SER A 167 15.58 -6.13 19.30
CA SER A 167 14.52 -7.19 19.34
C SER A 167 14.14 -7.65 20.76
N SER A 168 14.14 -6.74 21.75
CA SER A 168 13.87 -7.07 23.14
C SER A 168 13.07 -6.00 23.86
N THR A 169 12.81 -6.20 25.16
CA THR A 169 12.28 -5.17 26.04
C THR A 169 13.41 -4.26 26.56
N VAL A 170 13.08 -3.00 26.83
CA VAL A 170 14.03 -2.08 27.46
C VAL A 170 14.17 -2.42 28.96
N PRO A 171 15.39 -2.66 29.48
CA PRO A 171 15.59 -2.96 30.90
C PRO A 171 15.49 -1.67 31.74
N ASP A 172 14.92 -1.79 32.97
CA ASP A 172 14.89 -0.68 33.93
C ASP A 172 16.27 -0.12 34.25
N ALA A 173 17.31 -0.96 34.18
CA ALA A 173 18.69 -0.57 34.40
C ALA A 173 19.19 0.56 33.49
N LEU A 174 18.54 0.79 32.34
CA LEU A 174 18.92 1.89 31.44
C LEU A 174 18.74 3.26 32.12
N ALA A 175 17.84 3.37 33.11
CA ALA A 175 17.66 4.56 33.92
C ALA A 175 18.85 4.88 34.85
N ASN A 176 19.81 3.94 35.08
CA ASN A 176 21.04 4.17 35.82
C ASN A 176 21.97 5.16 35.10
N LEU A 177 21.78 5.36 33.81
CA LEU A 177 22.51 6.36 33.01
C LEU A 177 22.01 7.78 33.30
N SER A 178 22.07 8.19 34.58
CA SER A 178 21.50 9.47 35.07
C SER A 178 22.16 10.72 34.51
N SER A 179 23.27 10.59 33.78
CA SER A 179 23.95 11.69 33.09
C SER A 179 23.43 11.90 31.67
N LEU A 180 22.56 11.02 31.13
CA LEU A 180 22.05 11.15 29.78
C LEU A 180 21.30 12.46 29.54
N THR A 181 21.72 13.15 28.49
CA THR A 181 21.06 14.32 27.92
C THR A 181 20.42 13.99 26.55
N PHE A 182 20.93 12.96 25.86
CA PHE A 182 20.46 12.52 24.57
C PHE A 182 20.32 10.99 24.55
N LEU A 183 19.11 10.51 24.22
CA LEU A 183 18.81 9.08 24.05
C LEU A 183 17.99 8.87 22.78
N ASN A 184 18.59 8.16 21.81
CA ASN A 184 17.93 7.77 20.56
C ASN A 184 17.92 6.24 20.43
N LEU A 185 16.72 5.66 20.48
CA LEU A 185 16.42 4.24 20.28
C LEU A 185 15.38 4.05 19.17
N GLU A 186 15.40 4.93 18.15
CA GLU A 186 14.51 4.84 16.99
C GLU A 186 14.80 3.58 16.19
N ASP A 187 13.74 2.89 15.73
CA ASP A 187 13.83 1.75 14.81
C ASP A 187 14.74 0.62 15.32
N CYS A 188 14.63 0.30 16.62
CA CYS A 188 15.43 -0.73 17.27
C CYS A 188 14.72 -2.07 17.47
N ASN A 189 13.52 -2.23 16.90
CA ASN A 189 12.68 -3.41 17.08
C ASN A 189 12.39 -3.73 18.57
N LEU A 190 12.33 -2.68 19.39
CA LEU A 190 12.03 -2.78 20.83
C LEU A 190 10.55 -3.07 21.05
N GLN A 191 10.23 -3.83 22.10
CA GLN A 191 8.86 -4.24 22.39
C GLN A 191 8.52 -4.14 23.88
N GLY A 192 7.23 -4.34 24.22
CA GLY A 192 6.77 -4.29 25.60
C GLY A 192 6.47 -2.89 26.10
N LEU A 193 6.62 -2.64 27.38
CA LEU A 193 6.32 -1.35 28.02
C LEU A 193 7.54 -0.43 28.01
N ILE A 194 7.29 0.89 27.95
CA ILE A 194 8.33 1.86 28.32
C ILE A 194 8.49 1.79 29.85
N PRO A 195 9.71 1.58 30.39
CA PRO A 195 9.95 1.53 31.82
C PRO A 195 9.57 2.83 32.54
N SER A 196 8.86 2.74 33.66
CA SER A 196 8.54 3.94 34.45
C SER A 196 9.78 4.62 35.03
N SER A 197 10.87 3.89 35.20
CA SER A 197 12.19 4.41 35.63
C SER A 197 12.82 5.42 34.65
N PHE A 198 12.32 5.48 33.38
CA PHE A 198 12.78 6.56 32.47
C PHE A 198 12.51 7.97 33.01
N GLY A 199 11.50 8.14 33.88
CA GLY A 199 11.26 9.41 34.57
C GLY A 199 12.41 9.89 35.47
N ASP A 200 13.38 9.02 35.76
CA ASP A 200 14.56 9.36 36.60
C ASP A 200 15.70 9.99 35.75
N LEU A 201 15.61 9.92 34.42
CA LEU A 201 16.58 10.53 33.49
C LEU A 201 16.35 12.06 33.38
N THR A 202 16.31 12.78 34.46
CA THR A 202 15.84 14.18 34.55
C THR A 202 16.71 15.20 33.80
N LYS A 203 17.92 14.82 33.34
CA LYS A 203 18.79 15.68 32.51
C LYS A 203 18.47 15.57 31.02
N LEU A 204 17.59 14.62 30.62
CA LEU A 204 17.33 14.30 29.22
C LEU A 204 16.69 15.50 28.50
N GLY A 205 17.34 15.93 27.42
CA GLY A 205 16.86 16.97 26.49
C GLY A 205 16.29 16.40 25.22
N TYR A 206 16.73 15.21 24.81
CA TYR A 206 16.29 14.52 23.61
C TYR A 206 15.94 13.06 23.93
N LEU A 207 14.70 12.65 23.61
CA LEU A 207 14.24 11.27 23.73
C LEU A 207 13.51 10.84 22.45
N ASN A 208 14.08 9.88 21.73
CA ASN A 208 13.44 9.28 20.58
C ASN A 208 13.27 7.75 20.79
N LEU A 209 12.03 7.29 20.88
CA LEU A 209 11.60 5.90 20.98
C LEU A 209 10.70 5.51 19.79
N GLY A 210 10.71 6.32 18.73
CA GLY A 210 9.88 6.12 17.54
C GLY A 210 10.23 4.84 16.78
N HIS A 211 9.32 4.41 15.90
CA HIS A 211 9.51 3.26 15.01
C HIS A 211 9.88 1.96 15.76
N ASN A 212 9.14 1.67 16.84
CA ASN A 212 9.33 0.46 17.64
C ASN A 212 7.99 -0.27 17.83
N ASN A 213 7.98 -1.33 18.62
CA ASN A 213 6.77 -2.08 18.96
C ASN A 213 6.41 -1.93 20.45
N PHE A 214 6.61 -0.74 21.02
CA PHE A 214 6.19 -0.45 22.39
C PHE A 214 4.67 -0.55 22.50
N SER A 215 4.19 -1.10 23.61
CA SER A 215 2.78 -1.38 23.86
C SER A 215 2.33 -0.84 25.23
N GLY A 216 1.06 -1.07 25.60
CA GLY A 216 0.52 -0.59 26.87
C GLY A 216 0.36 0.93 26.93
N GLN A 217 0.46 1.51 28.09
CA GLN A 217 0.35 2.96 28.32
C GLN A 217 1.70 3.63 28.42
N VAL A 218 1.79 4.87 27.95
CA VAL A 218 2.96 5.71 28.18
C VAL A 218 3.04 6.07 29.66
N PRO A 219 4.17 5.83 30.35
CA PRO A 219 4.28 6.02 31.79
C PRO A 219 4.19 7.52 32.17
N LEU A 220 3.40 7.82 33.20
CA LEU A 220 3.22 9.19 33.70
C LEU A 220 4.52 9.82 34.26
N SER A 221 5.48 8.98 34.65
CA SER A 221 6.80 9.42 35.13
C SER A 221 7.60 10.21 34.10
N LEU A 222 7.30 10.06 32.79
CA LEU A 222 7.92 10.92 31.77
C LEU A 222 7.62 12.42 31.96
N ALA A 223 6.60 12.77 32.78
CA ALA A 223 6.37 14.16 33.19
C ALA A 223 7.52 14.79 33.97
N ASN A 224 8.43 13.98 34.54
CA ASN A 224 9.59 14.44 35.28
C ASN A 224 10.74 14.96 34.40
N LEU A 225 10.70 14.62 33.09
CA LEU A 225 11.72 15.00 32.11
C LEU A 225 11.60 16.48 31.70
N THR A 226 11.67 17.39 32.68
CA THR A 226 11.40 18.83 32.48
C THR A 226 12.42 19.56 31.60
N GLN A 227 13.57 18.92 31.30
CA GLN A 227 14.58 19.46 30.41
C GLN A 227 14.34 19.10 28.95
N LEU A 228 13.35 18.23 28.67
CA LEU A 228 13.11 17.67 27.33
C LEU A 228 12.74 18.75 26.32
N GLU A 229 13.48 18.81 25.22
CA GLU A 229 13.25 19.69 24.07
C GLU A 229 12.66 18.91 22.88
N VAL A 230 13.01 17.64 22.73
CA VAL A 230 12.53 16.75 21.66
C VAL A 230 12.00 15.46 22.26
N LEU A 231 10.75 15.13 21.93
CA LEU A 231 10.12 13.85 22.28
C LEU A 231 9.52 13.20 21.03
N SER A 232 9.98 12.01 20.70
CA SER A 232 9.40 11.17 19.67
C SER A 232 8.96 9.83 20.25
N LEU A 233 7.66 9.51 20.10
CA LEU A 233 7.05 8.21 20.40
C LEU A 233 6.36 7.62 19.16
N SER A 234 6.51 8.25 17.99
CA SER A 234 5.78 7.91 16.75
C SER A 234 5.95 6.46 16.34
N GLN A 235 4.93 5.90 15.66
CA GLN A 235 4.95 4.53 15.13
C GLN A 235 5.25 3.49 16.21
N ASN A 236 4.30 3.37 17.15
CA ASN A 236 4.31 2.39 18.22
C ASN A 236 2.88 1.86 18.49
N SER A 237 2.76 0.73 19.16
CA SER A 237 1.50 0.01 19.39
C SER A 237 0.86 0.33 20.76
N PHE A 238 0.92 1.58 21.23
CA PHE A 238 0.34 1.95 22.52
C PHE A 238 -1.18 1.75 22.57
N ILE A 239 -1.70 1.50 23.78
CA ILE A 239 -3.13 1.39 24.03
C ILE A 239 -3.65 2.73 24.55
N SER A 240 -4.24 3.54 23.67
CA SER A 240 -4.90 4.82 24.01
C SER A 240 -4.09 5.67 25.02
N PRO A 241 -2.89 6.14 24.66
CA PRO A 241 -2.02 6.83 25.62
C PRO A 241 -2.66 8.13 26.10
N GLY A 242 -2.78 8.27 27.42
CA GLY A 242 -3.16 9.55 28.03
C GLY A 242 -2.00 10.55 27.93
N LEU A 243 -2.27 11.79 27.50
CA LEU A 243 -1.25 12.81 27.28
C LEU A 243 -1.34 14.00 28.26
N SER A 244 -2.06 13.87 29.37
CA SER A 244 -2.21 14.95 30.37
C SER A 244 -0.88 15.39 31.01
N TRP A 245 0.04 14.45 31.15
CA TRP A 245 1.38 14.67 31.71
C TRP A 245 2.27 15.56 30.84
N LEU A 246 2.02 15.69 29.57
CA LEU A 246 2.77 16.57 28.66
C LEU A 246 2.74 18.03 29.10
N GLY A 247 1.72 18.47 29.84
CA GLY A 247 1.62 19.87 30.33
C GLY A 247 2.78 20.34 31.19
N ASN A 248 3.59 19.43 31.75
CA ASN A 248 4.76 19.73 32.54
C ASN A 248 6.02 20.02 31.71
N LEU A 249 6.01 19.59 30.41
CA LEU A 249 7.17 19.65 29.51
C LEU A 249 7.19 20.96 28.72
N ASN A 250 7.42 22.10 29.40
CA ASN A 250 7.31 23.43 28.80
C ASN A 250 8.52 23.82 27.91
N LYS A 251 9.58 23.01 27.86
CA LYS A 251 10.76 23.23 27.02
C LYS A 251 10.66 22.59 25.66
N ILE A 252 9.65 21.72 25.42
CA ILE A 252 9.47 21.01 24.16
C ILE A 252 9.45 21.99 22.98
N ARG A 253 10.28 21.69 21.99
CA ARG A 253 10.35 22.31 20.68
C ARG A 253 9.81 21.40 19.57
N ALA A 254 10.08 20.10 19.67
CA ALA A 254 9.57 19.11 18.71
C ALA A 254 8.84 17.97 19.43
N LEU A 255 7.58 17.74 19.05
CA LEU A 255 6.72 16.69 19.60
C LEU A 255 6.21 15.78 18.48
N HIS A 256 6.71 14.54 18.45
CA HIS A 256 6.37 13.55 17.42
C HIS A 256 5.57 12.42 18.05
N LEU A 257 4.26 12.40 17.80
CA LEU A 257 3.28 11.43 18.33
C LEU A 257 2.39 10.87 17.21
N SER A 258 2.95 10.75 16.00
CA SER A 258 2.24 10.17 14.88
C SER A 258 2.13 8.65 15.01
N ASP A 259 0.97 8.08 14.65
CA ASP A 259 0.77 6.63 14.62
C ASP A 259 1.02 5.94 15.97
N ILE A 260 0.35 6.44 17.02
CA ILE A 260 0.42 5.90 18.38
C ILE A 260 -0.96 5.60 19.01
N ASN A 261 -1.99 5.43 18.16
CA ASN A 261 -3.37 5.16 18.59
C ASN A 261 -3.97 6.23 19.53
N LEU A 262 -3.65 7.52 19.34
CA LEU A 262 -4.30 8.60 20.08
C LEU A 262 -5.78 8.67 19.71
N VAL A 263 -6.64 8.81 20.74
CA VAL A 263 -8.09 8.95 20.61
C VAL A 263 -8.59 10.20 21.34
N GLY A 264 -9.76 10.70 20.94
CA GLY A 264 -10.36 11.88 21.56
C GLY A 264 -9.89 13.20 20.96
N GLU A 265 -10.06 14.31 21.67
CA GLU A 265 -9.67 15.62 21.17
C GLU A 265 -8.17 15.88 21.28
N ILE A 266 -7.67 16.87 20.52
CA ILE A 266 -6.27 17.34 20.67
C ILE A 266 -6.05 17.77 22.12
N PRO A 267 -5.07 17.20 22.84
CA PRO A 267 -4.93 17.37 24.28
C PRO A 267 -4.72 18.80 24.71
N LEU A 268 -5.51 19.27 25.67
CA LEU A 268 -5.42 20.63 26.22
C LEU A 268 -4.07 20.90 26.89
N SER A 269 -3.37 19.85 27.34
CA SER A 269 -2.01 19.94 27.91
C SER A 269 -1.00 20.58 26.98
N LEU A 270 -1.17 20.48 25.66
CA LEU A 270 -0.30 21.10 24.65
C LEU A 270 -0.38 22.63 24.64
N ARG A 271 -1.44 23.23 25.19
CA ARG A 271 -1.65 24.69 25.21
C ARG A 271 -0.50 25.45 25.84
N ASN A 272 0.18 24.84 26.81
CA ASN A 272 1.24 25.49 27.62
C ASN A 272 2.63 25.36 26.97
N MET A 273 2.75 24.62 25.83
CA MET A 273 4.05 24.41 25.17
C MET A 273 4.42 25.59 24.25
N THR A 274 4.65 26.76 24.82
CA THR A 274 4.87 27.99 24.04
C THR A 274 6.15 28.02 23.21
N ARG A 275 7.07 27.08 23.40
CA ARG A 275 8.33 26.94 22.65
C ARG A 275 8.23 25.96 21.50
N ILE A 276 7.09 25.28 21.34
CA ILE A 276 6.93 24.25 20.32
C ILE A 276 7.02 24.84 18.90
N SER A 277 7.89 24.26 18.09
CA SER A 277 8.04 24.59 16.67
C SER A 277 7.52 23.48 15.75
N GLN A 278 7.56 22.21 16.21
CA GLN A 278 7.14 21.06 15.43
C GLN A 278 6.10 20.22 16.17
N LEU A 279 4.91 20.09 15.58
CA LEU A 279 3.81 19.31 16.14
C LEU A 279 3.36 18.25 15.13
N HIS A 280 3.69 16.98 15.39
CA HIS A 280 3.34 15.83 14.56
C HIS A 280 2.36 14.91 15.31
N LEU A 281 1.08 14.91 14.90
CA LEU A 281 0.00 14.09 15.46
C LEU A 281 -0.71 13.27 14.36
N SER A 282 -0.07 13.07 13.23
CA SER A 282 -0.64 12.38 12.07
C SER A 282 -0.95 10.90 12.35
N ASN A 283 -1.82 10.28 11.53
CA ASN A 283 -2.15 8.84 11.60
C ASN A 283 -2.62 8.41 13.00
N ASN A 284 -3.55 9.15 13.58
CA ASN A 284 -4.18 8.83 14.85
C ASN A 284 -5.72 8.78 14.68
N ARG A 285 -6.47 8.70 15.77
CA ARG A 285 -7.93 8.75 15.80
C ARG A 285 -8.42 9.97 16.57
N LEU A 286 -7.75 11.11 16.36
CA LEU A 286 -8.10 12.37 17.03
C LEU A 286 -9.42 12.91 16.45
N THR A 287 -10.35 13.25 17.33
CA THR A 287 -11.69 13.76 17.03
C THR A 287 -11.82 15.23 17.44
N GLY A 288 -13.04 15.78 17.30
CA GLY A 288 -13.33 17.17 17.69
C GLY A 288 -12.78 18.18 16.70
N LYS A 289 -12.67 19.44 17.14
CA LYS A 289 -12.23 20.57 16.30
C LYS A 289 -10.75 20.85 16.50
N ILE A 290 -10.11 21.48 15.51
CA ILE A 290 -8.81 22.11 15.71
C ILE A 290 -9.02 23.24 16.74
N PRO A 291 -8.35 23.17 17.92
CA PRO A 291 -8.63 24.12 19.00
C PRO A 291 -8.11 25.51 18.69
N LEU A 292 -8.88 26.56 19.07
CA LEU A 292 -8.48 27.95 18.85
C LEU A 292 -7.15 28.32 19.52
N TRP A 293 -6.82 27.69 20.67
CA TRP A 293 -5.58 27.97 21.40
C TRP A 293 -4.32 27.58 20.62
N ILE A 294 -4.39 26.73 19.58
CA ILE A 294 -3.22 26.36 18.76
C ILE A 294 -2.57 27.58 18.11
N SER A 295 -3.37 28.61 17.81
CA SER A 295 -2.89 29.89 17.26
C SER A 295 -2.04 30.72 18.22
N ASN A 296 -2.01 30.37 19.51
CA ASN A 296 -1.14 31.00 20.49
C ASN A 296 0.27 30.41 20.50
N LEU A 297 0.48 29.29 19.85
CA LEU A 297 1.78 28.61 19.71
C LEU A 297 2.55 29.22 18.54
N THR A 298 2.88 30.49 18.61
CA THR A 298 3.42 31.32 17.51
C THR A 298 4.81 30.91 17.01
N GLN A 299 5.49 30.00 17.71
CA GLN A 299 6.77 29.42 17.26
C GLN A 299 6.60 28.24 16.30
N LEU A 300 5.35 27.78 16.05
CA LEU A 300 5.10 26.65 15.16
C LEU A 300 5.55 26.95 13.73
N THR A 301 6.42 26.08 13.23
CA THR A 301 6.85 26.00 11.83
C THR A 301 6.20 24.81 11.12
N LEU A 302 5.95 23.70 11.82
CA LEU A 302 5.36 22.48 11.28
C LEU A 302 4.12 22.06 12.08
N VAL A 303 2.98 21.88 11.39
CA VAL A 303 1.74 21.35 11.97
C VAL A 303 1.22 20.21 11.10
N HIS A 304 1.38 18.98 11.57
CA HIS A 304 0.98 17.77 10.86
C HIS A 304 -0.12 17.06 11.65
N LEU A 305 -1.37 17.14 11.14
CA LEU A 305 -2.58 16.55 11.72
C LEU A 305 -3.27 15.61 10.74
N ARG A 306 -2.62 15.22 9.64
CA ARG A 306 -3.21 14.38 8.59
C ARG A 306 -3.64 13.01 9.12
N HIS A 307 -4.60 12.36 8.39
CA HIS A 307 -5.11 11.03 8.76
C HIS A 307 -5.57 10.95 10.22
N ASN A 308 -6.59 11.78 10.55
CA ASN A 308 -7.30 11.78 11.81
C ASN A 308 -8.83 11.87 11.56
N GLU A 309 -9.62 12.01 12.63
CA GLU A 309 -11.08 12.17 12.56
C GLU A 309 -11.51 13.59 12.98
N LEU A 310 -10.64 14.59 12.77
CA LEU A 310 -10.90 16.00 13.14
C LEU A 310 -12.05 16.57 12.31
N GLN A 311 -12.89 17.38 12.95
CA GLN A 311 -14.14 17.91 12.39
C GLN A 311 -14.20 19.44 12.49
N GLY A 312 -15.23 20.02 11.82
CA GLY A 312 -15.47 21.47 11.84
C GLY A 312 -14.51 22.28 10.99
N PRO A 313 -14.52 23.60 11.10
CA PRO A 313 -13.75 24.48 10.24
C PRO A 313 -12.27 24.57 10.68
N ILE A 314 -11.41 24.89 9.70
CA ILE A 314 -10.07 25.38 10.01
C ILE A 314 -10.21 26.78 10.64
N PRO A 315 -9.67 27.02 11.84
CA PRO A 315 -9.82 28.31 12.50
C PRO A 315 -9.09 29.44 11.75
N GLU A 316 -9.77 30.55 11.49
CA GLU A 316 -9.12 31.74 10.89
C GLU A 316 -7.93 32.25 11.70
N SER A 317 -7.96 32.03 13.04
CA SER A 317 -6.87 32.40 13.93
C SER A 317 -5.54 31.70 13.60
N MET A 318 -5.52 30.62 12.82
CA MET A 318 -4.30 29.99 12.33
C MET A 318 -3.44 30.94 11.47
N SER A 319 -4.05 31.99 10.89
CA SER A 319 -3.34 33.07 10.22
C SER A 319 -2.32 33.81 11.09
N LYS A 320 -2.38 33.66 12.43
CA LYS A 320 -1.42 34.22 13.40
C LYS A 320 -0.11 33.41 13.50
N LEU A 321 -0.07 32.19 12.94
CA LEU A 321 1.13 31.35 12.96
C LEU A 321 2.12 31.78 11.88
N VAL A 322 2.63 33.01 11.98
CA VAL A 322 3.42 33.67 10.91
C VAL A 322 4.72 32.94 10.54
N ASN A 323 5.23 32.09 11.42
CA ASN A 323 6.42 31.26 11.18
C ASN A 323 6.12 29.92 10.51
N LEU A 324 4.84 29.64 10.20
CA LEU A 324 4.43 28.32 9.68
C LEU A 324 4.99 28.10 8.28
N GLU A 325 5.70 27.00 8.10
CA GLU A 325 6.31 26.51 6.87
C GLU A 325 5.51 25.36 6.25
N GLU A 326 4.97 24.45 7.11
CA GLU A 326 4.20 23.31 6.66
C GLU A 326 2.88 23.14 7.44
N LEU A 327 1.79 23.00 6.70
CA LEU A 327 0.46 22.69 7.22
C LEU A 327 -0.13 21.48 6.52
N LYS A 328 -0.24 20.33 7.21
CA LYS A 328 -0.77 19.07 6.71
C LYS A 328 -2.03 18.69 7.49
N LEU A 329 -3.19 18.87 6.88
CA LEU A 329 -4.52 18.60 7.44
C LEU A 329 -5.31 17.57 6.62
N GLU A 330 -4.71 16.98 5.59
CA GLU A 330 -5.39 16.07 4.67
C GLU A 330 -5.88 14.80 5.37
N TYR A 331 -6.92 14.16 4.77
CA TYR A 331 -7.56 12.95 5.31
C TYR A 331 -8.11 13.15 6.73
N ASN A 332 -9.03 14.11 6.87
CA ASN A 332 -9.82 14.35 8.06
C ASN A 332 -11.30 14.55 7.68
N HIS A 333 -12.14 14.96 8.62
CA HIS A 333 -13.54 15.31 8.41
C HIS A 333 -13.79 16.81 8.59
N LEU A 334 -12.75 17.63 8.35
CA LEU A 334 -12.85 19.09 8.41
C LEU A 334 -13.89 19.58 7.40
N SER A 335 -14.65 20.60 7.76
CA SER A 335 -15.79 21.08 6.96
C SER A 335 -15.90 22.61 7.06
N GLY A 336 -16.70 23.17 6.15
CA GLY A 336 -16.93 24.61 6.09
C GLY A 336 -16.24 25.26 4.89
N THR A 337 -16.36 26.58 4.81
CA THR A 337 -15.80 27.38 3.73
C THR A 337 -14.53 28.06 4.19
N ILE A 338 -13.50 28.06 3.34
CA ILE A 338 -12.22 28.71 3.57
C ILE A 338 -12.01 29.78 2.51
N GLU A 339 -11.81 31.02 2.95
CA GLU A 339 -11.26 32.07 2.12
C GLU A 339 -9.74 31.86 1.98
N PHE A 340 -9.27 31.58 0.74
CA PHE A 340 -7.84 31.27 0.54
C PHE A 340 -6.90 32.42 0.95
N SER A 341 -7.41 33.66 0.94
CA SER A 341 -6.73 34.84 1.45
C SER A 341 -6.26 34.75 2.90
N MET A 342 -6.85 33.87 3.74
CA MET A 342 -6.40 33.66 5.13
C MET A 342 -4.93 33.23 5.24
N PHE A 343 -4.39 32.58 4.19
CA PHE A 343 -3.01 32.13 4.17
C PHE A 343 -2.03 33.24 3.75
N ALA A 344 -2.50 34.42 3.35
CA ALA A 344 -1.64 35.52 2.90
C ALA A 344 -0.67 36.06 3.95
N SER A 345 -1.03 35.96 5.26
CA SER A 345 -0.15 36.34 6.37
C SER A 345 0.98 35.35 6.64
N LEU A 346 0.87 34.12 6.18
CA LEU A 346 1.82 33.02 6.42
C LEU A 346 2.94 33.04 5.38
N LYS A 347 3.81 34.05 5.42
CA LYS A 347 4.80 34.32 4.35
C LYS A 347 5.83 33.20 4.15
N HIS A 348 6.04 32.35 5.18
CA HIS A 348 6.97 31.23 5.13
C HIS A 348 6.31 29.92 4.71
N LEU A 349 4.98 29.88 4.48
CA LEU A 349 4.25 28.67 4.18
C LEU A 349 4.61 28.16 2.79
N THR A 350 5.39 27.10 2.72
CA THR A 350 5.79 26.44 1.47
C THR A 350 4.97 25.19 1.17
N MET A 351 4.36 24.60 2.21
CA MET A 351 3.58 23.37 2.06
C MET A 351 2.19 23.51 2.68
N LEU A 352 1.15 23.39 1.84
CA LEU A 352 -0.25 23.38 2.27
C LEU A 352 -0.97 22.16 1.70
N GLN A 353 -1.43 21.25 2.58
CA GLN A 353 -2.15 20.05 2.19
C GLN A 353 -3.44 19.94 3.01
N ILE A 354 -4.59 20.21 2.36
CA ILE A 354 -5.93 20.19 2.99
C ILE A 354 -6.92 19.26 2.28
N ARG A 355 -6.44 18.50 1.29
CA ARG A 355 -7.25 17.57 0.48
C ARG A 355 -7.93 16.48 1.32
N ARG A 356 -8.94 15.79 0.73
CA ARG A 356 -9.63 14.67 1.39
C ARG A 356 -10.27 15.09 2.73
N ASN A 357 -10.98 16.20 2.68
CA ASN A 357 -11.84 16.74 3.73
C ASN A 357 -13.23 17.06 3.15
N ASN A 358 -14.10 17.70 3.91
CA ASN A 358 -15.40 18.19 3.44
C ASN A 358 -15.39 19.74 3.36
N LEU A 359 -14.29 20.29 2.83
CA LEU A 359 -14.04 21.73 2.75
C LEU A 359 -14.51 22.30 1.41
N THR A 360 -14.94 23.54 1.43
CA THR A 360 -15.11 24.36 0.22
C THR A 360 -14.09 25.49 0.25
N VAL A 361 -13.21 25.56 -0.75
CA VAL A 361 -12.18 26.59 -0.83
C VAL A 361 -12.57 27.64 -1.86
N LEU A 362 -12.64 28.90 -1.41
CA LEU A 362 -12.86 30.05 -2.27
C LEU A 362 -11.51 30.66 -2.64
N THR A 363 -11.22 30.68 -3.93
CA THR A 363 -9.92 31.09 -4.47
C THR A 363 -9.93 32.51 -5.09
N ASN A 364 -11.03 33.22 -4.97
CA ASN A 364 -11.14 34.60 -5.41
C ASN A 364 -10.37 35.51 -4.45
N ILE A 365 -9.20 35.96 -4.90
CA ILE A 365 -8.28 36.79 -4.11
C ILE A 365 -8.21 38.16 -4.77
N SER A 366 -8.24 39.25 -3.96
CA SER A 366 -8.05 40.58 -4.47
C SER A 366 -6.65 40.76 -5.05
N ASP A 367 -6.51 41.51 -6.15
CA ASP A 367 -5.26 41.74 -6.88
C ASP A 367 -4.11 42.29 -6.01
N ASN A 368 -4.43 42.92 -4.89
CA ASN A 368 -3.44 43.46 -3.94
C ASN A 368 -2.96 42.45 -2.88
N THR A 369 -3.48 41.24 -2.85
CA THR A 369 -3.13 40.21 -1.85
C THR A 369 -1.99 39.34 -2.35
N THR A 370 -0.81 39.44 -1.72
CA THR A 370 0.33 38.58 -2.00
C THR A 370 0.27 37.32 -1.17
N LEU A 371 0.13 36.16 -1.81
CA LEU A 371 0.24 34.86 -1.17
C LEU A 371 1.69 34.44 -0.96
N PRO A 372 1.96 33.48 -0.03
CA PRO A 372 3.26 32.83 0.05
C PRO A 372 3.60 32.07 -1.23
N LYS A 373 4.88 31.76 -1.45
CA LYS A 373 5.34 30.90 -2.55
C LYS A 373 5.27 29.44 -2.14
N PHE A 374 4.28 28.74 -2.66
CA PHE A 374 4.12 27.30 -2.37
C PHE A 374 5.10 26.45 -3.19
N LYS A 375 5.71 25.48 -2.54
CA LYS A 375 6.41 24.36 -3.18
C LYS A 375 5.48 23.15 -3.32
N TYR A 376 4.62 22.94 -2.33
CA TYR A 376 3.68 21.80 -2.24
C TYR A 376 2.28 22.28 -1.95
N LEU A 377 1.40 22.20 -2.93
CA LEU A 377 0.01 22.63 -2.80
C LEU A 377 -0.95 21.49 -3.15
N ALA A 378 -1.78 21.07 -2.18
CA ALA A 378 -2.79 20.03 -2.36
C ALA A 378 -4.17 20.50 -1.92
N LEU A 379 -5.01 20.85 -2.91
CA LEU A 379 -6.40 21.30 -2.79
C LEU A 379 -7.37 20.28 -3.43
N GLY A 380 -7.04 18.99 -3.39
CA GLY A 380 -7.93 17.95 -3.89
C GLY A 380 -9.14 17.75 -2.98
N ASP A 381 -10.32 17.41 -3.55
CA ASP A 381 -11.59 17.30 -2.82
C ASP A 381 -11.98 18.59 -2.07
N CYS A 382 -11.70 19.78 -2.63
CA CYS A 382 -11.96 21.09 -2.03
C CYS A 382 -13.11 21.86 -2.70
N ASN A 383 -13.94 21.16 -3.49
CA ASN A 383 -15.11 21.71 -4.19
C ASN A 383 -14.79 22.88 -5.14
N LEU A 384 -13.58 22.92 -5.71
CA LEU A 384 -13.19 23.92 -6.69
C LEU A 384 -13.97 23.73 -7.99
N SER A 385 -14.50 24.83 -8.56
CA SER A 385 -15.22 24.86 -9.83
C SER A 385 -14.40 25.41 -11.00
N GLU A 386 -13.35 26.15 -10.70
CA GLU A 386 -12.49 26.84 -11.66
C GLU A 386 -11.01 26.60 -11.33
N PHE A 387 -10.15 26.76 -12.34
CA PHE A 387 -8.72 26.72 -12.13
C PHE A 387 -8.28 27.97 -11.36
N PRO A 388 -7.60 27.87 -10.19
CA PRO A 388 -7.32 29.03 -9.36
C PRO A 388 -6.32 30.00 -10.01
N ASP A 389 -6.73 31.27 -10.28
CA ASP A 389 -5.87 32.26 -10.96
C ASP A 389 -4.64 32.67 -10.16
N PHE A 390 -4.67 32.60 -8.82
CA PHE A 390 -3.50 32.89 -7.98
C PHE A 390 -2.30 32.00 -8.29
N LEU A 391 -2.51 30.83 -8.90
CA LEU A 391 -1.44 29.91 -9.29
C LEU A 391 -0.51 30.52 -10.34
N ARG A 392 -0.94 31.54 -11.09
CA ARG A 392 -0.10 32.28 -12.06
C ARG A 392 1.16 32.87 -11.40
N SER A 393 1.09 33.19 -10.11
CA SER A 393 2.20 33.74 -9.36
C SER A 393 3.06 32.67 -8.64
N GLN A 394 2.79 31.38 -8.79
CA GLN A 394 3.42 30.31 -8.02
C GLN A 394 4.53 29.59 -8.81
N ASP A 395 5.65 30.27 -9.04
CA ASP A 395 6.77 29.80 -9.85
C ASP A 395 7.75 28.84 -9.16
N GLU A 396 7.54 28.57 -7.85
CA GLU A 396 8.33 27.61 -7.08
C GLU A 396 7.64 26.24 -6.91
N LEU A 397 6.45 26.02 -7.54
CA LEU A 397 5.71 24.79 -7.39
C LEU A 397 6.50 23.57 -7.86
N ILE A 398 6.62 22.57 -6.97
CA ILE A 398 7.17 21.24 -7.24
C ILE A 398 6.05 20.21 -7.34
N TYR A 399 5.01 20.39 -6.51
CA TYR A 399 3.86 19.48 -6.40
C TYR A 399 2.56 20.29 -6.43
N LEU A 400 1.67 19.95 -7.39
CA LEU A 400 0.32 20.51 -7.49
C LEU A 400 -0.71 19.40 -7.58
N HIS A 401 -1.65 19.38 -6.62
CA HIS A 401 -2.75 18.41 -6.61
C HIS A 401 -4.10 19.14 -6.52
N LEU A 402 -4.83 19.17 -7.64
CA LEU A 402 -6.20 19.71 -7.75
C LEU A 402 -7.22 18.61 -8.09
N GLY A 403 -6.86 17.35 -7.97
CA GLY A 403 -7.71 16.22 -8.32
C GLY A 403 -8.97 16.12 -7.45
N ARG A 404 -10.03 15.46 -7.98
CA ARG A 404 -11.31 15.24 -7.28
C ARG A 404 -12.04 16.53 -6.91
N ASN A 405 -12.05 17.47 -7.83
CA ASN A 405 -12.81 18.70 -7.75
C ASN A 405 -13.90 18.72 -8.85
N ARG A 406 -14.43 19.87 -9.18
CA ARG A 406 -15.41 20.11 -10.25
C ARG A 406 -14.89 21.12 -11.26
N ILE A 407 -13.56 21.24 -11.39
CA ILE A 407 -12.92 22.20 -12.28
C ILE A 407 -13.29 21.85 -13.72
N GLN A 408 -13.79 22.83 -14.44
CA GLN A 408 -14.26 22.67 -15.82
C GLN A 408 -13.47 23.58 -16.79
N GLY A 409 -13.70 23.39 -18.09
CA GLY A 409 -13.02 24.13 -19.13
C GLY A 409 -11.70 23.49 -19.54
N GLN A 410 -10.82 24.29 -20.11
CA GLN A 410 -9.53 23.85 -20.62
C GLN A 410 -8.43 24.06 -19.55
N ILE A 411 -7.43 23.18 -19.56
CA ILE A 411 -6.22 23.35 -18.74
C ILE A 411 -5.47 24.57 -19.30
N PRO A 412 -5.17 25.58 -18.48
CA PRO A 412 -4.69 26.85 -18.96
C PRO A 412 -3.23 26.79 -19.42
N LYS A 413 -2.94 27.47 -20.52
CA LYS A 413 -1.60 27.54 -21.13
C LYS A 413 -0.52 28.09 -20.18
N TRP A 414 -0.86 29.08 -19.35
CA TRP A 414 0.08 29.69 -18.41
C TRP A 414 0.65 28.70 -17.36
N LEU A 415 0.02 27.55 -17.16
CA LEU A 415 0.55 26.50 -16.28
C LEU A 415 1.89 25.96 -16.79
N GLY A 416 2.08 25.89 -18.12
CA GLY A 416 3.36 25.58 -18.74
C GLY A 416 4.44 26.62 -18.42
N ASP A 417 4.07 27.89 -18.38
CA ASP A 417 5.01 29.00 -18.16
C ASP A 417 5.55 28.99 -16.72
N ILE A 418 4.71 28.77 -15.71
CA ILE A 418 5.11 28.79 -14.30
C ILE A 418 5.81 27.50 -13.86
N GLY A 419 5.36 26.35 -14.39
CA GLY A 419 5.83 25.04 -13.95
C GLY A 419 7.08 24.50 -14.65
N HIS A 420 7.57 25.15 -15.72
CA HIS A 420 8.62 24.58 -16.59
C HIS A 420 9.94 24.28 -15.87
N LYS A 421 10.27 24.99 -14.79
CA LYS A 421 11.54 24.84 -14.05
C LYS A 421 11.47 23.94 -12.83
N THR A 422 10.30 23.77 -12.23
CA THR A 422 10.19 23.20 -10.88
C THR A 422 9.14 22.10 -10.75
N LEU A 423 8.03 22.18 -11.51
CA LEU A 423 6.90 21.28 -11.34
C LEU A 423 7.26 19.84 -11.72
N SER A 424 7.28 18.98 -10.72
CA SER A 424 7.63 17.57 -10.87
C SER A 424 6.40 16.65 -10.80
N ILE A 425 5.35 17.07 -10.08
CA ILE A 425 4.14 16.26 -9.91
C ILE A 425 2.91 17.11 -10.15
N LEU A 426 2.07 16.70 -11.11
CA LEU A 426 0.81 17.35 -11.46
C LEU A 426 -0.35 16.34 -11.40
N ILE A 427 -1.30 16.56 -10.49
CA ILE A 427 -2.46 15.70 -10.29
C ILE A 427 -3.75 16.49 -10.51
N LEU A 428 -4.40 16.26 -11.63
CA LEU A 428 -5.66 16.91 -12.06
C LEU A 428 -6.80 15.92 -12.26
N ARG A 429 -6.63 14.66 -11.89
CA ARG A 429 -7.61 13.57 -12.07
C ARG A 429 -8.96 13.85 -11.44
N ASN A 430 -10.02 13.18 -11.95
CA ASN A 430 -11.38 13.30 -11.41
C ASN A 430 -11.86 14.77 -11.35
N ASN A 431 -11.87 15.43 -12.52
CA ASN A 431 -12.38 16.77 -12.74
C ASN A 431 -13.29 16.79 -14.01
N LEU A 432 -13.56 17.93 -14.56
CA LEU A 432 -14.38 18.12 -15.75
C LEU A 432 -13.63 18.83 -16.89
N PHE A 433 -12.28 18.69 -16.93
CA PHE A 433 -11.46 19.29 -17.98
C PHE A 433 -11.82 18.73 -19.37
N SER A 434 -12.04 19.63 -20.33
CA SER A 434 -12.41 19.27 -21.71
C SER A 434 -11.22 19.17 -22.67
N GLY A 435 -10.05 19.70 -22.30
CA GLY A 435 -8.85 19.73 -23.15
C GLY A 435 -7.80 20.67 -22.62
N PHE A 436 -6.91 21.06 -23.51
CA PHE A 436 -5.85 22.03 -23.25
C PHE A 436 -6.12 23.30 -24.07
N GLU A 437 -5.76 24.49 -23.55
CA GLU A 437 -5.81 25.71 -24.34
C GLU A 437 -4.93 25.60 -25.59
N GLN A 438 -5.32 26.26 -26.68
CA GLN A 438 -4.61 26.20 -27.95
C GLN A 438 -3.13 26.60 -27.79
N SER A 439 -2.25 25.90 -28.50
CA SER A 439 -0.80 26.13 -28.53
C SER A 439 -0.07 25.77 -27.20
N TRP A 440 -0.67 25.01 -26.31
CA TRP A 440 0.05 24.53 -25.13
C TRP A 440 0.57 23.10 -25.35
N GLU A 441 1.88 22.90 -25.10
CA GLU A 441 2.53 21.61 -25.16
C GLU A 441 3.00 21.17 -23.77
N LEU A 442 2.56 19.99 -23.33
CA LEU A 442 3.02 19.35 -22.08
C LEU A 442 4.55 19.19 -22.04
N SER A 443 5.17 19.04 -23.21
CA SER A 443 6.63 18.92 -23.38
C SER A 443 7.43 20.08 -22.77
N LEU A 444 6.79 21.24 -22.56
CA LEU A 444 7.41 22.40 -21.90
C LEU A 444 7.70 22.17 -20.41
N LEU A 445 6.98 21.26 -19.74
CA LEU A 445 7.19 20.94 -18.34
C LEU A 445 8.37 19.97 -18.15
N THR A 446 9.57 20.40 -18.48
CA THR A 446 10.77 19.55 -18.59
C THR A 446 11.20 18.85 -17.29
N LYS A 447 10.66 19.24 -16.14
CA LYS A 447 10.91 18.62 -14.83
C LYS A 447 9.79 17.69 -14.37
N LEU A 448 8.70 17.61 -15.16
CA LEU A 448 7.54 16.80 -14.78
C LEU A 448 7.89 15.32 -14.83
N GLN A 449 7.72 14.65 -13.70
CA GLN A 449 7.95 13.22 -13.52
C GLN A 449 6.67 12.42 -13.33
N TRP A 450 5.60 13.06 -12.83
CA TRP A 450 4.33 12.39 -12.55
C TRP A 450 3.14 13.22 -13.02
N LEU A 451 2.27 12.62 -13.85
CA LEU A 451 1.10 13.27 -14.41
C LEU A 451 -0.14 12.38 -14.29
N GLU A 452 -1.16 12.84 -13.55
CA GLU A 452 -2.47 12.21 -13.46
C GLU A 452 -3.56 13.14 -14.03
N LEU A 453 -4.14 12.74 -15.15
CA LEU A 453 -5.25 13.42 -15.87
C LEU A 453 -6.47 12.50 -16.02
N ASP A 454 -6.45 11.34 -15.38
CA ASP A 454 -7.51 10.33 -15.48
C ASP A 454 -8.87 10.86 -15.02
N SER A 455 -9.92 10.27 -15.56
CA SER A 455 -11.31 10.57 -15.17
C SER A 455 -11.66 12.05 -15.34
N ASN A 456 -11.51 12.53 -16.57
CA ASN A 456 -11.90 13.86 -17.02
C ASN A 456 -12.81 13.77 -18.28
N LYS A 457 -12.94 14.84 -19.01
CA LYS A 457 -13.67 14.91 -20.29
C LYS A 457 -12.73 15.34 -21.44
N LEU A 458 -11.45 15.01 -21.35
CA LEU A 458 -10.45 15.41 -22.34
C LEU A 458 -10.77 14.81 -23.70
N GLU A 459 -10.77 15.66 -24.72
CA GLU A 459 -11.03 15.31 -26.12
C GLU A 459 -9.82 15.65 -27.00
N GLY A 460 -9.81 15.12 -28.24
CA GLY A 460 -8.73 15.35 -29.18
C GLY A 460 -7.64 14.29 -29.12
N GLN A 461 -6.45 14.64 -29.59
CA GLN A 461 -5.31 13.72 -29.65
C GLN A 461 -4.63 13.55 -28.29
N LEU A 462 -3.93 12.42 -28.13
CA LEU A 462 -3.11 12.15 -26.94
C LEU A 462 -2.00 13.21 -26.81
N PRO A 463 -1.95 13.98 -25.71
CA PRO A 463 -0.90 14.96 -25.51
C PRO A 463 0.45 14.27 -25.25
N ILE A 464 1.50 14.80 -25.89
CA ILE A 464 2.86 14.27 -25.77
C ILE A 464 3.51 14.84 -24.51
N PRO A 465 3.85 14.00 -23.53
CA PRO A 465 4.48 14.45 -22.30
C PRO A 465 6.00 14.65 -22.46
N PRO A 466 6.66 15.33 -21.49
CA PRO A 466 8.12 15.52 -21.52
C PRO A 466 8.87 14.19 -21.29
N PRO A 467 10.12 14.08 -21.78
CA PRO A 467 10.93 12.86 -21.63
C PRO A 467 11.29 12.50 -20.19
N SER A 468 11.16 13.43 -19.24
CA SER A 468 11.41 13.23 -17.80
C SER A 468 10.33 12.42 -17.09
N LEU A 469 9.22 12.09 -17.79
CA LEU A 469 8.06 11.48 -17.15
C LEU A 469 8.34 10.02 -16.73
N ILE A 470 7.98 9.72 -15.48
CA ILE A 470 8.06 8.39 -14.86
C ILE A 470 6.67 7.76 -14.79
N GLY A 471 5.64 8.55 -14.48
CA GLY A 471 4.26 8.09 -14.39
C GLY A 471 3.30 8.93 -15.23
N TYR A 472 2.54 8.28 -16.12
CA TYR A 472 1.55 8.91 -16.98
C TYR A 472 0.21 8.17 -16.93
N SER A 473 -0.80 8.83 -16.36
CA SER A 473 -2.19 8.37 -16.39
C SER A 473 -3.09 9.41 -17.02
N ILE A 474 -3.81 9.02 -18.07
CA ILE A 474 -4.85 9.84 -18.74
C ILE A 474 -6.08 8.98 -19.07
N SER A 475 -6.26 7.90 -18.31
CA SER A 475 -7.37 6.95 -18.50
C SER A 475 -8.73 7.59 -18.25
N ASN A 476 -9.77 6.91 -18.72
CA ASN A 476 -11.17 7.35 -18.55
C ASN A 476 -11.41 8.79 -19.01
N ASN A 477 -11.17 9.02 -20.31
CA ASN A 477 -11.37 10.28 -21.02
C ASN A 477 -12.04 10.03 -22.38
N SER A 478 -12.06 10.99 -23.28
CA SER A 478 -12.62 10.88 -24.65
C SER A 478 -11.54 11.11 -25.75
N LEU A 479 -10.28 10.81 -25.45
CA LEU A 479 -9.17 11.01 -26.37
C LEU A 479 -9.28 10.12 -27.61
N THR A 480 -8.90 10.65 -28.77
CA THR A 480 -8.96 10.01 -30.09
C THR A 480 -7.59 10.01 -30.77
N GLY A 481 -7.49 9.33 -31.91
CA GLY A 481 -6.25 9.28 -32.70
C GLY A 481 -5.33 8.13 -32.29
N GLU A 482 -4.10 8.17 -32.72
CA GLU A 482 -3.12 7.09 -32.60
C GLU A 482 -2.07 7.40 -31.53
N ILE A 483 -1.41 6.36 -31.02
CA ILE A 483 -0.19 6.52 -30.20
C ILE A 483 0.96 6.89 -31.14
N LEU A 484 1.45 8.11 -31.01
CA LEU A 484 2.57 8.58 -31.85
C LEU A 484 3.90 7.92 -31.43
N PRO A 485 4.78 7.61 -32.40
CA PRO A 485 6.11 7.06 -32.11
C PRO A 485 6.97 7.91 -31.13
N SER A 486 6.68 9.22 -31.04
CA SER A 486 7.35 10.10 -30.07
C SER A 486 7.14 9.70 -28.60
N LEU A 487 6.06 8.97 -28.29
CA LEU A 487 5.85 8.42 -26.97
C LEU A 487 6.97 7.44 -26.56
N CYS A 488 7.60 6.76 -27.52
CA CYS A 488 8.71 5.84 -27.29
C CYS A 488 10.02 6.52 -26.85
N ASN A 489 10.08 7.85 -26.86
CA ASN A 489 11.23 8.59 -26.34
C ASN A 489 11.24 8.70 -24.81
N LEU A 490 10.17 8.24 -24.15
CA LEU A 490 10.01 8.30 -22.68
C LEU A 490 10.76 7.17 -21.98
N ARG A 491 12.08 7.20 -22.00
CA ARG A 491 12.93 6.10 -21.49
C ARG A 491 12.86 5.87 -19.98
N SER A 492 12.40 6.87 -19.22
CA SER A 492 12.24 6.80 -17.76
C SER A 492 10.86 6.32 -17.34
N LEU A 493 9.95 6.06 -18.30
CA LEU A 493 8.56 5.76 -17.97
C LEU A 493 8.43 4.40 -17.29
N GLY A 494 7.89 4.39 -16.07
CA GLY A 494 7.62 3.21 -15.27
C GLY A 494 6.14 2.82 -15.22
N PHE A 495 5.25 3.78 -15.49
CA PHE A 495 3.81 3.57 -15.44
C PHE A 495 3.11 4.30 -16.58
N LEU A 496 2.32 3.56 -17.37
CA LEU A 496 1.50 4.09 -18.47
C LEU A 496 0.08 3.54 -18.41
N ASP A 497 -0.90 4.43 -18.21
CA ASP A 497 -2.32 4.09 -18.27
C ASP A 497 -3.09 5.04 -19.21
N LEU A 498 -3.47 4.51 -20.38
CA LEU A 498 -4.29 5.19 -21.40
C LEU A 498 -5.66 4.52 -21.55
N SER A 499 -6.05 3.67 -20.62
CA SER A 499 -7.28 2.86 -20.71
C SER A 499 -8.55 3.71 -20.75
N TYR A 500 -9.65 3.11 -21.18
CA TYR A 500 -10.95 3.80 -21.25
C TYR A 500 -10.90 5.13 -21.99
N ASN A 501 -10.46 5.08 -23.28
CA ASN A 501 -10.46 6.21 -24.21
C ASN A 501 -11.08 5.79 -25.56
N LYS A 502 -10.92 6.64 -26.56
CA LYS A 502 -11.32 6.35 -27.95
C LYS A 502 -10.09 6.33 -28.88
N LEU A 503 -8.92 5.96 -28.31
CA LEU A 503 -7.68 5.84 -29.07
C LEU A 503 -7.79 4.69 -30.07
N SER A 504 -7.15 4.82 -31.23
CA SER A 504 -7.24 3.88 -32.35
C SER A 504 -5.89 3.73 -33.05
N GLY A 505 -5.87 3.04 -34.18
CA GLY A 505 -4.64 2.81 -34.92
C GLY A 505 -3.89 1.57 -34.47
N MET A 506 -2.72 1.36 -35.07
CA MET A 506 -1.82 0.27 -34.69
C MET A 506 -0.84 0.71 -33.63
N PHE A 507 -0.39 -0.23 -32.81
CA PHE A 507 0.68 0.07 -31.86
C PHE A 507 1.98 0.38 -32.60
N PRO A 508 2.72 1.41 -32.18
CA PRO A 508 4.07 1.65 -32.71
C PRO A 508 4.97 0.46 -32.35
N ASN A 509 5.84 0.05 -33.29
CA ASN A 509 6.72 -1.11 -33.10
C ASN A 509 7.60 -1.01 -31.85
N CYS A 510 7.94 0.19 -31.43
CA CYS A 510 8.72 0.46 -30.23
C CYS A 510 7.98 0.20 -28.90
N LEU A 511 6.69 -0.11 -28.93
CA LEU A 511 5.93 -0.33 -27.69
C LEU A 511 6.46 -1.54 -26.89
N GLY A 512 7.02 -2.54 -27.54
CA GLY A 512 7.66 -3.68 -26.87
C GLY A 512 9.09 -3.40 -26.35
N ASP A 513 9.72 -2.32 -26.82
CA ASP A 513 11.08 -1.89 -26.47
C ASP A 513 11.07 -0.50 -25.82
N PHE A 514 9.99 -0.16 -25.15
CA PHE A 514 9.64 1.20 -24.78
C PHE A 514 10.54 1.78 -23.68
N SER A 515 10.73 1.03 -22.59
CA SER A 515 11.52 1.48 -21.44
C SER A 515 11.96 0.29 -20.59
N ASP A 516 13.21 0.29 -20.17
CA ASP A 516 13.71 -0.68 -19.17
C ASP A 516 13.03 -0.51 -17.81
N SER A 517 12.43 0.66 -17.57
CA SER A 517 11.77 1.02 -16.31
C SER A 517 10.28 0.71 -16.28
N LEU A 518 9.66 0.35 -17.43
CA LEU A 518 8.21 0.18 -17.50
C LEU A 518 7.75 -1.04 -16.73
N LEU A 519 6.87 -0.82 -15.74
CA LEU A 519 6.29 -1.85 -14.86
C LEU A 519 4.86 -2.18 -15.25
N VAL A 520 4.08 -1.16 -15.64
CA VAL A 520 2.66 -1.27 -15.92
C VAL A 520 2.34 -0.61 -17.25
N LEU A 521 1.72 -1.39 -18.14
CA LEU A 521 1.17 -0.94 -19.42
C LEU A 521 -0.31 -1.29 -19.49
N ASN A 522 -1.17 -0.28 -19.36
CA ASN A 522 -2.61 -0.41 -19.47
C ASN A 522 -3.14 0.40 -20.66
N LEU A 523 -3.57 -0.28 -21.73
CA LEU A 523 -4.16 0.29 -22.95
C LEU A 523 -5.58 -0.22 -23.19
N SER A 524 -6.19 -0.83 -22.18
CA SER A 524 -7.50 -1.51 -22.29
C SER A 524 -8.63 -0.52 -22.62
N ASN A 525 -9.74 -1.06 -23.11
CA ASN A 525 -10.94 -0.28 -23.42
C ASN A 525 -10.66 0.90 -24.38
N ASN A 526 -10.16 0.59 -25.57
CA ASN A 526 -9.88 1.50 -26.67
C ASN A 526 -10.30 0.87 -28.02
N PHE A 527 -9.88 1.45 -29.14
CA PHE A 527 -10.14 0.94 -30.49
C PHE A 527 -8.86 0.55 -31.23
N PHE A 528 -7.80 0.18 -30.52
CA PHE A 528 -6.55 -0.26 -31.14
C PHE A 528 -6.79 -1.54 -31.95
N HIS A 529 -6.15 -1.60 -33.13
CA HIS A 529 -6.27 -2.73 -34.04
C HIS A 529 -4.90 -3.20 -34.58
N GLY A 530 -4.89 -4.27 -35.39
CA GLY A 530 -3.66 -4.84 -35.89
C GLY A 530 -2.98 -5.76 -34.88
N ARG A 531 -1.69 -6.01 -35.05
CA ARG A 531 -0.96 -7.00 -34.25
C ARG A 531 -0.28 -6.38 -33.03
N ILE A 532 -0.12 -7.18 -31.98
CA ILE A 532 0.74 -6.85 -30.84
C ILE A 532 2.19 -6.77 -31.35
N PRO A 533 2.99 -5.78 -30.95
CA PRO A 533 4.39 -5.66 -31.36
C PRO A 533 5.18 -6.94 -31.13
N GLN A 534 6.01 -7.33 -32.11
CA GLN A 534 6.72 -8.61 -32.10
C GLN A 534 8.05 -8.61 -31.32
N ALA A 535 8.52 -7.44 -30.85
CA ALA A 535 9.78 -7.28 -30.15
C ALA A 535 9.54 -6.75 -28.74
N PHE A 536 9.53 -7.65 -27.75
CA PHE A 536 9.71 -7.30 -26.34
C PHE A 536 11.17 -7.55 -25.97
N ARG A 537 11.77 -6.58 -25.29
CA ARG A 537 13.18 -6.56 -24.96
C ARG A 537 13.51 -7.64 -23.91
N ASP A 538 14.74 -8.17 -23.99
CA ASP A 538 15.27 -9.07 -22.95
C ASP A 538 15.39 -8.31 -21.62
N GLU A 539 15.10 -8.99 -20.51
CA GLU A 539 15.13 -8.43 -19.16
C GLU A 539 14.15 -7.26 -18.91
N SER A 540 13.04 -7.22 -19.62
CA SER A 540 11.96 -6.25 -19.38
C SER A 540 11.43 -6.34 -17.94
N ASN A 541 11.27 -5.19 -17.28
CA ASN A 541 10.70 -5.08 -15.93
C ASN A 541 9.16 -5.10 -15.89
N LEU A 542 8.50 -5.27 -17.03
CA LEU A 542 7.04 -5.32 -17.14
C LEU A 542 6.44 -6.38 -16.22
N ARG A 543 5.54 -5.93 -15.34
CA ARG A 543 4.76 -6.77 -14.41
C ARG A 543 3.33 -6.94 -14.85
N MET A 544 2.76 -5.93 -15.50
CA MET A 544 1.39 -5.96 -15.97
C MET A 544 1.29 -5.45 -17.41
N ILE A 545 0.58 -6.21 -18.24
CA ILE A 545 0.10 -5.81 -19.56
C ILE A 545 -1.40 -6.05 -19.60
N ASP A 546 -2.18 -4.97 -19.78
CA ASP A 546 -3.62 -5.03 -20.06
C ASP A 546 -3.92 -4.36 -21.41
N LEU A 547 -4.27 -5.16 -22.41
CA LEU A 547 -4.69 -4.76 -23.74
C LEU A 547 -6.13 -5.17 -24.03
N SER A 548 -6.89 -5.49 -23.00
CA SER A 548 -8.26 -6.00 -23.12
C SER A 548 -9.21 -4.98 -23.76
N HIS A 549 -10.34 -5.48 -24.29
CA HIS A 549 -11.35 -4.61 -24.91
C HIS A 549 -10.80 -3.68 -26.00
N ASN A 550 -10.17 -4.31 -27.01
CA ASN A 550 -9.64 -3.65 -28.21
C ASN A 550 -10.06 -4.45 -29.48
N GLN A 551 -9.40 -4.20 -30.60
CA GLN A 551 -9.64 -4.90 -31.87
C GLN A 551 -8.36 -5.58 -32.39
N LEU A 552 -7.47 -5.99 -31.46
CA LEU A 552 -6.19 -6.59 -31.78
C LEU A 552 -6.37 -7.96 -32.44
N GLU A 553 -5.51 -8.29 -33.40
CA GLU A 553 -5.61 -9.50 -34.20
C GLU A 553 -4.25 -10.20 -34.37
N GLY A 554 -4.27 -11.36 -35.00
CA GLY A 554 -3.06 -12.14 -35.30
C GLY A 554 -2.60 -13.00 -34.14
N GLN A 555 -1.32 -13.36 -34.12
CA GLN A 555 -0.72 -14.30 -33.17
C GLN A 555 -0.01 -13.53 -32.03
N LEU A 556 0.13 -14.18 -30.89
CA LEU A 556 0.90 -13.65 -29.77
C LEU A 556 2.41 -13.65 -30.06
N PRO A 557 3.13 -12.55 -29.75
CA PRO A 557 4.58 -12.48 -29.92
C PRO A 557 5.32 -13.38 -28.93
N ARG A 558 6.19 -14.24 -29.44
CA ARG A 558 7.00 -15.14 -28.61
C ARG A 558 7.95 -14.37 -27.66
N SER A 559 8.34 -13.17 -28.04
CA SER A 559 9.19 -12.29 -27.22
C SER A 559 8.56 -11.85 -25.90
N LEU A 560 7.24 -12.06 -25.67
CA LEU A 560 6.66 -11.89 -24.35
C LEU A 560 7.34 -12.73 -23.25
N THR A 561 8.02 -13.83 -23.61
CA THR A 561 8.83 -14.62 -22.66
C THR A 561 10.01 -13.87 -22.07
N ASN A 562 10.40 -12.74 -22.67
CA ASN A 562 11.46 -11.86 -22.19
C ASN A 562 11.01 -11.04 -20.96
N CYS A 563 9.69 -10.86 -20.77
CA CYS A 563 9.12 -10.14 -19.63
C CYS A 563 9.06 -11.04 -18.39
N ARG A 564 10.21 -11.46 -17.86
CA ARG A 564 10.30 -12.46 -16.77
C ARG A 564 9.61 -12.03 -15.46
N MET A 565 9.43 -10.73 -15.26
CA MET A 565 8.75 -10.17 -14.08
C MET A 565 7.24 -10.07 -14.25
N MET A 566 6.68 -10.54 -15.39
CA MET A 566 5.25 -10.41 -15.68
C MET A 566 4.40 -11.21 -14.70
N GLU A 567 3.49 -10.51 -14.03
CA GLU A 567 2.54 -11.04 -13.07
C GLU A 567 1.14 -11.19 -13.67
N ILE A 568 0.73 -10.22 -14.53
CA ILE A 568 -0.60 -10.18 -15.14
C ILE A 568 -0.51 -9.93 -16.64
N LEU A 569 -1.23 -10.76 -17.40
CA LEU A 569 -1.45 -10.59 -18.82
C LEU A 569 -2.94 -10.71 -19.12
N ASP A 570 -3.60 -9.58 -19.41
CA ASP A 570 -4.99 -9.53 -19.87
C ASP A 570 -5.08 -9.10 -21.34
N LEU A 571 -5.55 -10.00 -22.18
CA LEU A 571 -5.77 -9.81 -23.62
C LEU A 571 -7.23 -10.02 -24.00
N SER A 572 -8.13 -10.06 -23.04
CA SER A 572 -9.54 -10.39 -23.26
C SER A 572 -10.25 -9.41 -24.20
N TYR A 573 -11.35 -9.87 -24.80
CA TYR A 573 -12.18 -9.05 -25.68
C TYR A 573 -11.40 -8.41 -26.83
N ASN A 574 -10.71 -9.28 -27.62
CA ASN A 574 -9.99 -8.91 -28.84
C ASN A 574 -10.35 -9.86 -29.99
N ARG A 575 -9.58 -9.84 -31.07
CA ARG A 575 -9.71 -10.75 -32.23
C ARG A 575 -8.46 -11.61 -32.44
N ILE A 576 -7.70 -11.85 -31.35
CA ILE A 576 -6.45 -12.61 -31.39
C ILE A 576 -6.74 -14.05 -31.76
N SER A 577 -5.98 -14.58 -32.75
CA SER A 577 -6.17 -15.92 -33.28
C SER A 577 -4.84 -16.69 -33.22
N ASP A 578 -4.73 -17.59 -32.25
CA ASP A 578 -3.55 -18.44 -32.03
C ASP A 578 -3.94 -19.74 -31.33
N LYS A 579 -2.98 -20.64 -31.19
CA LYS A 579 -3.08 -21.80 -30.30
C LYS A 579 -2.81 -21.41 -28.89
N PHE A 580 -3.20 -22.26 -27.92
CA PHE A 580 -2.89 -22.00 -26.50
C PHE A 580 -1.37 -21.78 -26.30
N PRO A 581 -0.97 -20.64 -25.69
CA PRO A 581 0.43 -20.24 -25.62
C PRO A 581 1.17 -20.89 -24.43
N PHE A 582 1.40 -22.20 -24.46
CA PHE A 582 2.10 -22.92 -23.38
C PHE A 582 3.48 -22.35 -23.04
N TRP A 583 4.12 -21.69 -23.98
CA TRP A 583 5.41 -21.04 -23.76
C TRP A 583 5.38 -19.92 -22.73
N LEU A 584 4.18 -19.38 -22.37
CA LEU A 584 4.01 -18.45 -21.24
C LEU A 584 4.33 -19.10 -19.89
N ALA A 585 4.37 -20.44 -19.79
CA ALA A 585 4.83 -21.14 -18.59
C ALA A 585 6.31 -20.87 -18.26
N ASN A 586 7.10 -20.31 -19.19
CA ASN A 586 8.44 -19.81 -18.94
C ASN A 586 8.47 -18.51 -18.13
N LEU A 587 7.33 -17.85 -17.91
CA LEU A 587 7.23 -16.66 -17.09
C LEU A 587 7.11 -17.05 -15.62
N PRO A 588 8.16 -16.89 -14.80
CA PRO A 588 8.18 -17.44 -13.45
C PRO A 588 7.23 -16.72 -12.47
N GLU A 589 6.88 -15.48 -12.78
CA GLU A 589 6.07 -14.62 -11.92
C GLU A 589 4.60 -14.55 -12.32
N LEU A 590 4.19 -15.17 -13.48
CA LEU A 590 2.84 -15.06 -14.01
C LEU A 590 1.79 -15.64 -13.05
N GLN A 591 0.88 -14.79 -12.58
CA GLN A 591 -0.19 -15.11 -11.63
C GLN A 591 -1.58 -15.10 -12.28
N VAL A 592 -1.79 -14.22 -13.27
CA VAL A 592 -3.07 -14.03 -13.94
C VAL A 592 -2.90 -14.07 -15.45
N LEU A 593 -3.65 -14.93 -16.13
CA LEU A 593 -3.70 -15.03 -17.58
C LEU A 593 -5.16 -14.99 -18.04
N ILE A 594 -5.56 -13.93 -18.74
CA ILE A 594 -6.91 -13.75 -19.27
C ILE A 594 -6.86 -13.61 -20.78
N LEU A 595 -7.39 -14.63 -21.47
CA LEU A 595 -7.50 -14.70 -22.94
C LEU A 595 -8.95 -14.73 -23.41
N ARG A 596 -9.91 -14.50 -22.53
CA ARG A 596 -11.35 -14.54 -22.74
C ARG A 596 -11.80 -13.75 -23.97
N SER A 597 -12.85 -14.23 -24.65
CA SER A 597 -13.49 -13.54 -25.78
C SER A 597 -12.49 -13.12 -26.87
N ASN A 598 -11.85 -14.13 -27.45
CA ASN A 598 -10.92 -14.04 -28.57
C ASN A 598 -11.23 -15.12 -29.60
N GLN A 599 -10.29 -15.37 -30.50
CA GLN A 599 -10.39 -16.43 -31.55
C GLN A 599 -9.30 -17.50 -31.36
N PHE A 600 -8.90 -17.79 -30.12
CA PHE A 600 -7.96 -18.88 -29.86
C PHE A 600 -8.59 -20.22 -30.25
N PHE A 601 -7.80 -21.12 -30.87
CA PHE A 601 -8.32 -22.35 -31.44
C PHE A 601 -7.41 -23.57 -31.22
N GLY A 602 -7.97 -24.75 -31.57
CA GLY A 602 -7.29 -26.03 -31.51
C GLY A 602 -7.22 -26.59 -30.08
N SER A 603 -6.54 -27.73 -29.95
CA SER A 603 -6.46 -28.44 -28.67
C SER A 603 -5.36 -27.86 -27.79
N ILE A 604 -5.58 -27.82 -26.47
CA ILE A 604 -4.58 -27.53 -25.47
C ILE A 604 -3.67 -28.77 -25.34
N LYS A 605 -2.52 -28.75 -25.98
CA LYS A 605 -1.52 -29.85 -25.90
C LYS A 605 -0.32 -29.38 -25.10
N SER A 606 0.01 -30.13 -24.05
CA SER A 606 1.24 -29.86 -23.30
C SER A 606 2.46 -30.20 -24.17
N PRO A 607 3.45 -29.33 -24.31
CA PRO A 607 4.66 -29.59 -25.09
C PRO A 607 5.65 -30.58 -24.44
N GLY A 608 5.26 -31.30 -23.37
CA GLY A 608 6.11 -32.23 -22.64
C GLY A 608 6.37 -31.83 -21.18
N ALA A 609 6.96 -32.73 -20.41
CA ALA A 609 6.98 -32.75 -18.94
C ALA A 609 7.79 -31.64 -18.20
N MET A 610 8.25 -30.57 -18.86
CA MET A 610 9.15 -29.57 -18.24
C MET A 610 8.58 -28.15 -18.09
N LEU A 611 7.38 -27.85 -18.60
CA LEU A 611 6.83 -26.51 -18.50
C LEU A 611 5.70 -26.46 -17.47
N GLU A 612 5.92 -25.75 -16.35
CA GLU A 612 4.94 -25.59 -15.29
C GLU A 612 4.64 -24.10 -15.07
N PHE A 613 3.36 -23.78 -14.94
CA PHE A 613 2.93 -22.46 -14.47
C PHE A 613 3.11 -22.37 -12.94
N ARG A 614 4.25 -21.83 -12.51
CA ARG A 614 4.68 -21.88 -11.09
C ARG A 614 3.79 -21.07 -10.16
N LYS A 615 3.34 -19.89 -10.62
CA LYS A 615 2.58 -18.94 -9.78
C LYS A 615 1.16 -18.64 -10.31
N LEU A 616 0.74 -19.26 -11.43
CA LEU A 616 -0.56 -18.98 -12.04
C LEU A 616 -1.69 -19.39 -11.11
N GLN A 617 -2.56 -18.43 -10.76
CA GLN A 617 -3.71 -18.59 -9.86
C GLN A 617 -5.04 -18.32 -10.57
N ILE A 618 -5.05 -17.48 -11.60
CA ILE A 618 -6.26 -17.16 -12.36
C ILE A 618 -5.98 -17.41 -13.84
N ILE A 619 -6.82 -18.26 -14.45
CA ILE A 619 -6.81 -18.49 -15.88
C ILE A 619 -8.23 -18.42 -16.42
N ASP A 620 -8.46 -17.52 -17.39
CA ASP A 620 -9.73 -17.39 -18.10
C ASP A 620 -9.50 -17.54 -19.62
N LEU A 621 -9.95 -18.65 -20.17
CA LEU A 621 -9.90 -18.98 -21.61
C LEU A 621 -11.30 -18.98 -22.23
N SER A 622 -12.30 -18.49 -21.51
CA SER A 622 -13.70 -18.58 -21.91
C SER A 622 -14.01 -17.81 -23.19
N TYR A 623 -15.08 -18.17 -23.87
CA TYR A 623 -15.51 -17.53 -25.12
C TYR A 623 -14.41 -17.53 -26.21
N ASN A 624 -13.90 -18.71 -26.53
CA ASN A 624 -12.91 -18.95 -27.58
C ASN A 624 -13.35 -20.15 -28.47
N ASN A 625 -12.48 -20.61 -29.35
CA ASN A 625 -12.72 -21.76 -30.22
C ASN A 625 -11.75 -22.92 -29.90
N PHE A 626 -11.43 -23.15 -28.65
CA PHE A 626 -10.64 -24.29 -28.23
C PHE A 626 -11.41 -25.60 -28.43
N THR A 627 -10.72 -26.65 -28.88
CA THR A 627 -11.30 -27.94 -29.20
C THR A 627 -10.54 -29.10 -28.56
N GLY A 628 -11.05 -30.33 -28.71
CA GLY A 628 -10.41 -31.55 -28.22
C GLY A 628 -10.71 -31.81 -26.76
N ILE A 629 -10.03 -32.79 -26.18
CA ILE A 629 -10.22 -33.21 -24.80
C ILE A 629 -9.49 -32.26 -23.84
N LEU A 630 -10.01 -32.11 -22.62
CA LEU A 630 -9.33 -31.41 -21.52
C LEU A 630 -8.09 -32.22 -21.09
N PRO A 631 -6.87 -31.76 -21.34
CA PRO A 631 -5.68 -32.58 -21.09
C PRO A 631 -5.37 -32.68 -19.60
N SER A 632 -5.23 -33.91 -19.10
CA SER A 632 -4.87 -34.20 -17.71
C SER A 632 -3.58 -33.51 -17.29
N GLU A 633 -2.60 -33.48 -18.18
CA GLU A 633 -1.28 -32.87 -17.98
C GLU A 633 -1.36 -31.36 -17.76
N PHE A 634 -2.32 -30.69 -18.42
CA PHE A 634 -2.48 -29.24 -18.23
C PHE A 634 -2.77 -28.88 -16.76
N PHE A 635 -3.73 -29.57 -16.14
CA PHE A 635 -4.06 -29.31 -14.74
C PHE A 635 -2.89 -29.64 -13.79
N GLN A 636 -2.03 -30.57 -14.16
CA GLN A 636 -0.82 -30.91 -13.40
C GLN A 636 0.23 -29.80 -13.46
N THR A 637 0.24 -28.97 -14.51
CA THR A 637 1.18 -27.85 -14.66
C THR A 637 0.83 -26.65 -13.75
N LEU A 638 -0.41 -26.57 -13.22
CA LEU A 638 -0.90 -25.44 -12.40
C LEU A 638 -0.46 -25.58 -10.95
N ARG A 639 0.84 -25.44 -10.69
CA ARG A 639 1.45 -25.75 -9.39
C ARG A 639 0.88 -24.94 -8.23
N SER A 640 0.68 -23.64 -8.37
CA SER A 640 0.20 -22.75 -7.28
C SER A 640 -1.27 -22.98 -6.90
N MET A 641 -2.03 -23.68 -7.76
CA MET A 641 -3.42 -24.06 -7.47
C MET A 641 -3.54 -25.40 -6.72
N ARG A 642 -2.44 -26.16 -6.58
CA ARG A 642 -2.43 -27.51 -5.99
C ARG A 642 -2.21 -27.53 -4.49
N PHE A 643 -1.47 -26.56 -3.94
CA PHE A 643 -1.08 -26.54 -2.53
C PHE A 643 -1.55 -25.24 -1.88
N SER A 644 -2.15 -25.37 -0.71
CA SER A 644 -2.53 -24.25 0.14
C SER A 644 -1.33 -23.85 1.01
N ASP A 645 -0.50 -22.91 0.53
CA ASP A 645 0.39 -22.19 1.43
C ASP A 645 -0.46 -21.22 2.25
N LEU A 646 -0.44 -21.34 3.57
CA LEU A 646 -1.07 -20.39 4.50
C LEU A 646 -0.30 -19.07 4.44
N LYS A 647 -0.51 -18.27 3.39
CA LYS A 647 -0.01 -16.91 3.31
C LYS A 647 -0.99 -15.96 4.01
N GLU A 648 -0.46 -14.92 4.61
CA GLU A 648 -1.28 -13.80 5.09
C GLU A 648 -2.18 -13.29 3.96
N PHE A 649 -3.42 -12.91 4.32
CA PHE A 649 -4.37 -12.35 3.39
C PHE A 649 -3.85 -10.99 2.91
N THR A 650 -3.40 -10.94 1.66
CA THR A 650 -2.93 -9.74 0.98
C THR A 650 -3.61 -9.61 -0.39
N TYR A 651 -3.29 -8.56 -1.13
CA TYR A 651 -3.78 -8.36 -2.48
C TYR A 651 -2.64 -8.41 -3.49
N MET A 652 -2.94 -8.90 -4.71
CA MET A 652 -2.00 -8.82 -5.83
C MET A 652 -1.83 -7.36 -6.22
N GLN A 653 -0.60 -6.87 -6.12
CA GLN A 653 -0.27 -5.47 -6.41
C GLN A 653 1.21 -5.34 -6.74
N THR A 654 1.53 -4.40 -7.61
CA THR A 654 2.91 -3.95 -7.79
C THR A 654 3.18 -2.80 -6.84
N ILE A 655 4.18 -2.98 -5.99
CA ILE A 655 4.73 -1.91 -5.16
C ILE A 655 6.08 -1.54 -5.76
N HIS A 656 6.24 -0.28 -6.12
CA HIS A 656 7.52 0.25 -6.58
C HIS A 656 7.76 1.63 -5.98
N THR A 657 8.94 1.81 -5.40
CA THR A 657 9.34 3.10 -4.84
C THR A 657 9.97 3.94 -5.94
N PHE A 658 9.24 4.94 -6.41
CA PHE A 658 9.81 5.95 -7.29
C PHE A 658 10.49 7.05 -6.48
N GLN A 659 11.76 7.30 -6.76
CA GLN A 659 12.50 8.43 -6.19
C GLN A 659 12.00 9.73 -6.84
N LEU A 660 11.03 10.38 -6.20
CA LEU A 660 10.53 11.68 -6.61
C LEU A 660 11.20 12.78 -5.76
N PRO A 661 11.34 14.01 -6.25
CA PRO A 661 12.15 15.06 -5.61
C PRO A 661 11.72 15.44 -4.18
N VAL A 662 10.58 14.96 -3.72
CA VAL A 662 9.94 15.40 -2.48
C VAL A 662 9.89 14.33 -1.42
N TYR A 663 9.65 13.13 -1.83
CA TYR A 663 9.64 11.92 -1.01
C TYR A 663 9.74 10.72 -1.94
N SER A 664 10.42 9.69 -1.49
CA SER A 664 10.25 8.37 -2.09
C SER A 664 8.76 8.02 -1.96
N ARG A 665 8.06 7.97 -3.08
CA ARG A 665 6.66 7.57 -3.09
C ARG A 665 6.62 6.09 -3.42
N ASP A 666 6.16 5.30 -2.48
CA ASP A 666 5.72 3.96 -2.79
C ASP A 666 4.50 4.07 -3.69
N PHE A 667 4.72 3.77 -4.95
CA PHE A 667 3.65 3.63 -5.92
C PHE A 667 3.12 2.21 -5.79
N THR A 668 1.88 2.09 -5.37
CA THR A 668 1.17 0.82 -5.34
C THR A 668 0.14 0.82 -6.46
N TYR A 669 0.38 0.03 -7.49
CA TYR A 669 -0.63 -0.26 -8.51
C TYR A 669 -1.41 -1.51 -8.09
N ARG A 670 -2.71 -1.36 -7.92
CA ARG A 670 -3.62 -2.44 -7.56
C ARG A 670 -4.22 -2.99 -8.83
N TYR A 671 -4.09 -4.28 -9.00
CA TYR A 671 -4.61 -4.95 -10.18
C TYR A 671 -6.12 -5.14 -10.07
N GLU A 672 -6.81 -4.75 -11.14
CA GLU A 672 -8.25 -4.94 -11.29
C GLU A 672 -8.52 -6.04 -12.32
N ILE A 673 -9.49 -6.91 -12.05
CA ILE A 673 -9.99 -7.89 -13.03
C ILE A 673 -11.50 -8.03 -12.97
N ASN A 674 -12.07 -8.51 -14.06
CA ASN A 674 -13.42 -9.02 -14.08
C ASN A 674 -13.38 -10.55 -14.08
N LEU A 675 -14.06 -11.19 -13.14
CA LEU A 675 -14.05 -12.64 -12.98
C LEU A 675 -15.46 -13.17 -12.72
N ALA A 676 -15.82 -14.28 -13.36
CA ALA A 676 -17.05 -15.02 -13.03
C ALA A 676 -16.86 -15.75 -11.70
N ASN A 677 -17.64 -15.41 -10.69
CA ASN A 677 -17.67 -16.08 -9.40
C ASN A 677 -19.09 -16.07 -8.85
N LYS A 678 -19.50 -17.17 -8.19
CA LYS A 678 -20.84 -17.33 -7.59
C LYS A 678 -21.98 -17.02 -8.55
N GLY A 679 -21.85 -17.45 -9.83
CA GLY A 679 -22.85 -17.28 -10.89
C GLY A 679 -22.99 -15.85 -11.45
N VAL A 680 -22.16 -14.90 -11.01
CA VAL A 680 -22.16 -13.50 -11.48
C VAL A 680 -20.79 -13.07 -11.94
N TYR A 681 -20.75 -12.18 -12.93
CA TYR A 681 -19.53 -11.57 -13.41
C TYR A 681 -19.24 -10.32 -12.58
N MET A 682 -18.20 -10.37 -11.74
CA MET A 682 -17.89 -9.33 -10.78
C MET A 682 -16.57 -8.63 -11.10
N LYS A 683 -16.53 -7.32 -10.88
CA LYS A 683 -15.31 -6.53 -10.94
C LYS A 683 -14.61 -6.58 -9.58
N TYR A 684 -13.40 -7.11 -9.57
CA TYR A 684 -12.49 -7.05 -8.43
C TYR A 684 -11.57 -5.85 -8.58
N TRP A 685 -11.78 -4.82 -7.77
CA TRP A 685 -10.93 -3.63 -7.73
C TRP A 685 -9.54 -3.90 -7.13
N GLN A 686 -9.38 -5.02 -6.50
CA GLN A 686 -8.15 -5.58 -5.95
C GLN A 686 -8.28 -7.09 -5.94
N ILE A 687 -7.31 -7.78 -6.48
CA ILE A 687 -7.32 -9.24 -6.55
C ILE A 687 -6.74 -9.80 -5.24
N PRO A 688 -7.53 -10.51 -4.40
CA PRO A 688 -6.97 -11.19 -3.24
C PRO A 688 -5.97 -12.27 -3.67
N ASN A 689 -4.82 -12.34 -3.01
CA ASN A 689 -3.79 -13.34 -3.32
C ASN A 689 -4.19 -14.79 -3.00
N VAL A 690 -5.30 -14.95 -2.28
CA VAL A 690 -5.86 -16.27 -1.95
C VAL A 690 -6.79 -16.82 -3.04
N ILE A 691 -7.21 -15.98 -4.01
CA ILE A 691 -8.17 -16.39 -5.03
C ILE A 691 -7.49 -17.24 -6.12
N ALA A 692 -8.08 -18.37 -6.47
CA ALA A 692 -7.67 -19.18 -7.60
C ALA A 692 -8.91 -19.56 -8.43
N ALA A 693 -8.85 -19.32 -9.75
CA ALA A 693 -10.00 -19.50 -10.62
C ALA A 693 -9.60 -20.06 -11.99
N ILE A 694 -10.45 -20.94 -12.50
CA ILE A 694 -10.33 -21.52 -13.85
C ILE A 694 -11.66 -21.34 -14.56
N ASP A 695 -11.65 -20.60 -15.67
CA ASP A 695 -12.79 -20.46 -16.56
C ASP A 695 -12.42 -20.95 -17.99
N LEU A 696 -12.99 -22.07 -18.39
CA LEU A 696 -12.86 -22.67 -19.73
C LEU A 696 -14.20 -22.70 -20.48
N SER A 697 -15.20 -21.96 -19.98
CA SER A 697 -16.55 -21.97 -20.50
C SER A 697 -16.65 -21.44 -21.93
N SER A 698 -17.74 -21.77 -22.60
CA SER A 698 -18.04 -21.25 -23.94
C SER A 698 -16.90 -21.52 -24.96
N ASN A 699 -16.55 -22.78 -25.09
CA ASN A 699 -15.57 -23.33 -26.02
C ASN A 699 -16.16 -24.61 -26.70
N ALA A 700 -15.33 -25.36 -27.38
CA ALA A 700 -15.72 -26.63 -28.00
C ALA A 700 -14.91 -27.81 -27.44
N PHE A 701 -14.62 -27.80 -26.14
CA PHE A 701 -13.98 -28.94 -25.46
C PHE A 701 -14.94 -30.15 -25.45
N GLN A 702 -14.40 -31.34 -25.61
CA GLN A 702 -15.14 -32.57 -25.67
C GLN A 702 -14.53 -33.69 -24.82
N GLY A 703 -15.25 -34.80 -24.65
CA GLY A 703 -14.79 -35.93 -23.82
C GLY A 703 -14.95 -35.66 -22.33
N ASP A 704 -14.30 -36.48 -21.53
CA ASP A 704 -14.51 -36.54 -20.10
C ASP A 704 -13.76 -35.42 -19.36
N ILE A 705 -14.29 -35.02 -18.20
CA ILE A 705 -13.56 -34.13 -17.23
C ILE A 705 -12.46 -34.97 -16.57
N PRO A 706 -11.17 -34.61 -16.72
CA PRO A 706 -10.07 -35.44 -16.26
C PRO A 706 -9.95 -35.48 -14.74
N GLN A 707 -9.59 -36.63 -14.17
CA GLN A 707 -9.42 -36.84 -12.73
C GLN A 707 -8.37 -35.92 -12.10
N SER A 708 -7.37 -35.46 -12.87
CA SER A 708 -6.31 -34.56 -12.40
C SER A 708 -6.82 -33.19 -11.93
N ILE A 709 -8.02 -32.78 -12.32
CA ILE A 709 -8.64 -31.52 -11.84
C ILE A 709 -8.86 -31.54 -10.31
N GLY A 710 -9.12 -32.71 -9.72
CA GLY A 710 -9.29 -32.87 -8.29
C GLY A 710 -8.03 -32.64 -7.44
N THR A 711 -6.87 -32.42 -8.08
CA THR A 711 -5.61 -32.08 -7.39
C THR A 711 -5.45 -30.59 -7.14
N LEU A 712 -6.37 -29.75 -7.63
CA LEU A 712 -6.29 -28.30 -7.56
C LEU A 712 -7.01 -27.75 -6.31
N GLU A 713 -6.59 -28.15 -5.14
CA GLU A 713 -7.28 -27.93 -3.84
C GLU A 713 -7.50 -26.47 -3.49
N LYS A 714 -6.71 -25.55 -4.09
CA LYS A 714 -6.82 -24.11 -3.82
C LYS A 714 -7.93 -23.42 -4.65
N VAL A 715 -8.47 -24.05 -5.68
CA VAL A 715 -9.42 -23.41 -6.62
C VAL A 715 -10.71 -23.02 -5.90
N ASN A 716 -11.11 -21.73 -6.06
CA ASN A 716 -12.36 -21.17 -5.55
C ASN A 716 -13.48 -21.17 -6.60
N ALA A 717 -13.14 -20.97 -7.88
CA ALA A 717 -14.11 -20.95 -8.97
C ALA A 717 -13.65 -21.84 -10.13
N LEU A 718 -14.52 -22.74 -10.53
CA LEU A 718 -14.34 -23.62 -11.68
C LEU A 718 -15.55 -23.51 -12.58
N ASN A 719 -15.33 -23.03 -13.81
CA ASN A 719 -16.36 -22.90 -14.83
C ASN A 719 -15.98 -23.67 -16.10
N LEU A 720 -16.72 -24.73 -16.42
CA LEU A 720 -16.59 -25.58 -17.62
C LEU A 720 -17.85 -25.53 -18.48
N SER A 721 -18.77 -24.61 -18.21
CA SER A 721 -20.09 -24.54 -18.84
C SER A 721 -20.00 -24.27 -20.35
N ASN A 722 -21.08 -24.59 -21.07
CA ASN A 722 -21.22 -24.33 -22.48
C ASN A 722 -20.05 -24.89 -23.32
N ASN A 723 -19.88 -26.21 -23.26
CA ASN A 723 -18.92 -27.03 -24.02
C ASN A 723 -19.59 -28.30 -24.54
N HIS A 724 -18.82 -29.24 -25.06
CA HIS A 724 -19.30 -30.56 -25.51
C HIS A 724 -18.76 -31.70 -24.62
N LEU A 725 -18.54 -31.39 -23.32
CA LEU A 725 -18.02 -32.38 -22.37
C LEU A 725 -19.05 -33.50 -22.14
N SER A 726 -18.57 -34.73 -22.08
CA SER A 726 -19.37 -35.94 -21.93
C SER A 726 -18.89 -36.80 -20.77
N GLY A 727 -19.51 -37.99 -20.57
CA GLY A 727 -19.14 -38.87 -19.48
C GLY A 727 -19.62 -38.36 -18.09
N ASP A 728 -19.13 -38.98 -17.04
CA ASP A 728 -19.57 -38.73 -15.68
C ASP A 728 -18.91 -37.50 -15.04
N ILE A 729 -19.60 -36.85 -14.10
CA ILE A 729 -19.00 -35.83 -13.22
C ILE A 729 -18.03 -36.57 -12.29
N PRO A 730 -16.71 -36.29 -12.35
CA PRO A 730 -15.75 -37.01 -11.53
C PRO A 730 -15.90 -36.69 -10.05
N SER A 731 -15.99 -37.71 -9.21
CA SER A 731 -16.14 -37.57 -7.74
C SER A 731 -14.97 -36.83 -7.09
N VAL A 732 -13.79 -36.83 -7.70
CA VAL A 732 -12.60 -36.09 -7.24
C VAL A 732 -12.80 -34.58 -7.20
N LEU A 733 -13.80 -34.01 -7.87
CA LEU A 733 -14.16 -32.60 -7.69
C LEU A 733 -14.52 -32.27 -6.23
N GLY A 734 -14.98 -33.26 -5.45
CA GLY A 734 -15.22 -33.12 -4.02
C GLY A 734 -13.97 -32.86 -3.16
N ASN A 735 -12.76 -33.06 -3.74
CA ASN A 735 -11.51 -32.75 -3.06
C ASN A 735 -11.17 -31.23 -3.09
N LEU A 736 -11.85 -30.43 -3.92
CA LEU A 736 -11.62 -28.98 -4.05
C LEU A 736 -12.23 -28.24 -2.86
N ALA A 737 -11.68 -28.44 -1.68
CA ALA A 737 -12.24 -28.00 -0.40
C ALA A 737 -12.54 -26.49 -0.32
N ASN A 738 -11.82 -25.66 -1.09
CA ASN A 738 -11.99 -24.21 -1.15
C ASN A 738 -12.98 -23.74 -2.24
N LEU A 739 -13.63 -24.66 -2.96
CA LEU A 739 -14.49 -24.34 -4.08
C LEU A 739 -15.76 -23.60 -3.62
N GLU A 740 -15.98 -22.41 -4.14
CA GLU A 740 -17.14 -21.55 -3.88
C GLU A 740 -18.12 -21.54 -5.06
N SER A 741 -17.63 -21.78 -6.28
CA SER A 741 -18.42 -21.74 -7.50
C SER A 741 -18.05 -22.87 -8.44
N LEU A 742 -19.05 -23.68 -8.84
CA LEU A 742 -18.90 -24.76 -9.80
C LEU A 742 -20.01 -24.66 -10.86
N ASP A 743 -19.62 -24.40 -12.12
CA ASP A 743 -20.53 -24.38 -13.26
C ASP A 743 -20.12 -25.42 -14.32
N LEU A 744 -20.97 -26.43 -14.51
CA LEU A 744 -20.84 -27.51 -15.50
C LEU A 744 -22.01 -27.51 -16.49
N SER A 745 -22.85 -26.47 -16.47
CA SER A 745 -24.07 -26.41 -17.27
C SER A 745 -23.81 -26.40 -18.77
N GLN A 746 -24.85 -26.73 -19.54
CA GLN A 746 -24.79 -26.72 -21.00
C GLN A 746 -23.66 -27.59 -21.57
N ASN A 747 -23.66 -28.88 -21.22
CA ASN A 747 -22.73 -29.89 -21.69
C ASN A 747 -23.51 -31.20 -22.05
N MET A 748 -22.80 -32.27 -22.28
CA MET A 748 -23.36 -33.59 -22.55
C MET A 748 -23.00 -34.60 -21.44
N LEU A 749 -22.82 -34.10 -20.19
CA LEU A 749 -22.46 -34.92 -19.01
C LEU A 749 -23.62 -35.89 -18.69
N SER A 750 -23.28 -37.13 -18.36
CA SER A 750 -24.20 -38.24 -18.07
C SER A 750 -23.96 -38.83 -16.67
N GLY A 751 -24.74 -39.89 -16.32
CA GLY A 751 -24.61 -40.52 -15.02
C GLY A 751 -25.14 -39.71 -13.86
N GLU A 752 -24.79 -40.09 -12.64
CA GLU A 752 -25.28 -39.49 -11.42
C GLU A 752 -24.39 -38.28 -10.95
N ILE A 753 -25.00 -37.33 -10.27
CA ILE A 753 -24.24 -36.29 -9.53
C ILE A 753 -23.58 -36.97 -8.33
N PRO A 754 -22.22 -36.98 -8.22
CA PRO A 754 -21.53 -37.68 -7.15
C PRO A 754 -21.91 -37.17 -5.77
N GLN A 755 -22.36 -38.02 -4.85
CA GLN A 755 -22.68 -37.69 -3.46
C GLN A 755 -21.47 -37.05 -2.75
N TYR A 756 -20.24 -37.33 -3.18
CA TYR A 756 -18.99 -36.80 -2.58
C TYR A 756 -18.88 -35.29 -2.74
N LEU A 757 -19.56 -34.66 -3.71
CA LEU A 757 -19.60 -33.20 -3.88
C LEU A 757 -20.25 -32.50 -2.68
N THR A 758 -21.06 -33.17 -1.86
CA THR A 758 -21.61 -32.59 -0.63
C THR A 758 -20.55 -32.30 0.44
N GLN A 759 -19.30 -32.71 0.26
CA GLN A 759 -18.18 -32.32 1.12
C GLN A 759 -17.75 -30.87 0.93
N LEU A 760 -18.09 -30.25 -0.19
CA LEU A 760 -17.75 -28.86 -0.53
C LEU A 760 -18.55 -27.88 0.33
N THR A 761 -18.05 -27.55 1.51
CA THR A 761 -18.77 -26.73 2.50
C THR A 761 -18.78 -25.22 2.15
N PHE A 762 -17.90 -24.76 1.31
CA PHE A 762 -17.84 -23.36 0.84
C PHE A 762 -18.60 -23.14 -0.47
N LEU A 763 -19.14 -24.18 -1.09
CA LEU A 763 -19.82 -24.09 -2.39
C LEU A 763 -21.09 -23.24 -2.25
N ALA A 764 -21.06 -22.04 -2.82
CA ALA A 764 -22.14 -21.08 -2.80
C ALA A 764 -22.94 -21.04 -4.11
N TYR A 765 -22.35 -21.51 -5.20
CA TYR A 765 -22.99 -21.61 -6.51
C TYR A 765 -22.65 -22.97 -7.17
N PHE A 766 -23.70 -23.66 -7.59
CA PHE A 766 -23.62 -24.94 -8.29
C PHE A 766 -24.59 -24.95 -9.45
N ASN A 767 -24.12 -25.26 -10.63
CA ASN A 767 -24.96 -25.34 -11.82
C ASN A 767 -24.55 -26.51 -12.71
N VAL A 768 -25.47 -27.45 -12.93
CA VAL A 768 -25.33 -28.60 -13.84
C VAL A 768 -26.49 -28.64 -14.84
N SER A 769 -27.22 -27.53 -14.99
CA SER A 769 -28.40 -27.49 -15.89
C SER A 769 -28.02 -27.80 -17.33
N HIS A 770 -29.00 -28.28 -18.11
CA HIS A 770 -28.83 -28.61 -19.51
C HIS A 770 -27.71 -29.63 -19.80
N ASN A 771 -27.80 -30.80 -19.16
CA ASN A 771 -26.95 -31.97 -19.38
C ASN A 771 -27.82 -33.23 -19.58
N GLN A 772 -27.23 -34.42 -19.55
CA GLN A 772 -27.89 -35.71 -19.67
C GLN A 772 -27.81 -36.52 -18.35
N LEU A 773 -27.76 -35.81 -17.22
CA LEU A 773 -27.59 -36.40 -15.89
C LEU A 773 -28.87 -37.16 -15.47
N GLU A 774 -28.66 -38.24 -14.70
CA GLU A 774 -29.74 -39.07 -14.19
C GLU A 774 -29.54 -39.41 -12.70
N GLY A 775 -30.53 -40.01 -12.07
CA GLY A 775 -30.43 -40.44 -10.67
C GLY A 775 -30.85 -39.37 -9.67
N PRO A 776 -30.57 -39.63 -8.37
CA PRO A 776 -31.01 -38.76 -7.28
C PRO A 776 -30.11 -37.53 -7.17
N ILE A 777 -30.71 -36.35 -6.97
CA ILE A 777 -29.98 -35.16 -6.58
C ILE A 777 -29.41 -35.37 -5.18
N PRO A 778 -28.08 -35.17 -4.97
CA PRO A 778 -27.44 -35.27 -3.67
C PRO A 778 -28.08 -34.36 -2.63
N GLN A 779 -28.25 -34.85 -1.40
CA GLN A 779 -28.84 -34.08 -0.31
C GLN A 779 -27.84 -33.86 0.82
N GLY A 780 -27.99 -32.75 1.50
CA GLY A 780 -27.18 -32.39 2.66
C GLY A 780 -26.29 -31.16 2.43
N LYS A 781 -25.93 -30.49 3.51
CA LYS A 781 -25.10 -29.29 3.53
C LYS A 781 -25.57 -28.24 2.51
N GLN A 782 -24.67 -27.69 1.69
CA GLN A 782 -24.96 -26.64 0.70
C GLN A 782 -25.93 -27.09 -0.41
N PHE A 783 -25.96 -28.39 -0.76
CA PHE A 783 -26.83 -28.90 -1.82
C PHE A 783 -28.34 -28.68 -1.56
N ASN A 784 -28.74 -28.53 -0.30
CA ASN A 784 -30.12 -28.22 0.06
C ASN A 784 -30.50 -26.74 -0.18
N THR A 785 -29.56 -25.88 -0.54
CA THR A 785 -29.77 -24.45 -0.75
C THR A 785 -29.79 -24.03 -2.22
N PHE A 786 -29.42 -24.94 -3.14
CA PHE A 786 -29.43 -24.63 -4.57
C PHE A 786 -30.82 -24.70 -5.17
N ASP A 787 -31.15 -23.75 -6.02
CA ASP A 787 -32.43 -23.65 -6.69
C ASP A 787 -32.61 -24.74 -7.77
N ASN A 788 -33.86 -25.02 -8.11
CA ASN A 788 -34.18 -26.01 -9.17
C ASN A 788 -33.56 -25.65 -10.52
N SER A 789 -33.33 -24.38 -10.81
CA SER A 789 -32.66 -23.90 -12.03
C SER A 789 -31.24 -24.45 -12.17
N SER A 790 -30.57 -24.78 -11.06
CA SER A 790 -29.24 -25.41 -11.05
C SER A 790 -29.23 -26.82 -11.71
N TYR A 791 -30.38 -27.49 -11.79
CA TYR A 791 -30.57 -28.85 -12.27
C TYR A 791 -31.42 -28.96 -13.55
N GLU A 792 -32.00 -27.82 -13.96
CA GLU A 792 -32.94 -27.75 -15.10
C GLU A 792 -32.36 -28.38 -16.39
N GLY A 793 -33.20 -28.98 -17.24
CA GLY A 793 -32.77 -29.56 -18.52
C GLY A 793 -32.12 -30.94 -18.40
N ASN A 794 -32.16 -31.60 -17.23
CA ASN A 794 -31.73 -32.98 -17.02
C ASN A 794 -32.95 -33.86 -16.74
N SER A 795 -33.48 -34.52 -17.76
CA SER A 795 -34.72 -35.31 -17.67
C SER A 795 -34.63 -36.52 -16.75
N GLY A 796 -33.42 -37.01 -16.44
CA GLY A 796 -33.17 -38.19 -15.61
C GLY A 796 -32.99 -37.88 -14.13
N LEU A 797 -32.85 -36.59 -13.73
CA LEU A 797 -32.66 -36.24 -12.33
C LEU A 797 -33.97 -36.19 -11.54
N TYR A 798 -33.93 -36.66 -10.31
CA TYR A 798 -35.06 -36.58 -9.39
C TYR A 798 -34.65 -36.29 -7.95
N MET A 799 -35.55 -35.64 -7.17
CA MET A 799 -35.34 -35.44 -5.73
C MET A 799 -35.72 -36.73 -5.01
N LYS A 800 -34.81 -37.26 -4.18
CA LYS A 800 -35.07 -38.40 -3.33
C LYS A 800 -35.97 -37.96 -2.18
N HIS A 801 -37.27 -38.30 -2.26
CA HIS A 801 -38.17 -38.06 -1.11
C HIS A 801 -37.69 -38.89 0.06
N LEU A 802 -37.55 -38.29 1.26
CA LEU A 802 -37.35 -38.98 2.52
C LEU A 802 -38.55 -39.94 2.69
N PRO A 803 -38.34 -41.22 3.02
CA PRO A 803 -39.46 -42.14 3.29
C PRO A 803 -40.24 -41.52 4.46
N LYS A 804 -41.56 -41.25 4.24
CA LYS A 804 -42.48 -40.99 5.35
C LYS A 804 -42.36 -42.12 6.33
N LYS A 805 -42.06 -41.85 7.60
CA LYS A 805 -42.15 -42.82 8.66
C LYS A 805 -43.52 -43.47 8.59
N SER A 806 -43.59 -44.77 8.27
CA SER A 806 -44.78 -45.58 8.30
C SER A 806 -45.25 -45.69 9.76
N GLU A 807 -46.36 -45.06 10.10
CA GLU A 807 -47.16 -45.46 11.24
C GLU A 807 -48.00 -46.69 10.84
N CYS A 808 -47.68 -47.83 11.46
CA CYS A 808 -48.56 -48.99 11.48
C CYS A 808 -49.51 -48.83 12.63
N SER A 809 -50.84 -48.82 12.33
CA SER A 809 -51.85 -49.62 13.01
C SER A 809 -53.27 -49.30 12.51
N GLU A 810 -53.95 -50.29 12.01
CA GLU A 810 -55.38 -50.38 11.67
C GLU A 810 -56.16 -51.04 12.85
N PRO A 811 -57.49 -51.16 12.71
CA PRO A 811 -58.58 -50.20 12.77
C PRO A 811 -59.63 -50.61 13.86
N PRO A 812 -60.85 -50.09 13.99
CA PRO A 812 -62.04 -50.56 13.35
C PRO A 812 -63.18 -49.58 13.04
N GLN A 813 -64.10 -50.03 12.19
CA GLN A 813 -65.22 -49.61 11.44
C GLN A 813 -66.38 -48.82 12.13
N HIS A 814 -66.87 -47.86 11.35
CA HIS A 814 -68.24 -47.38 10.99
C HIS A 814 -69.28 -46.98 12.07
N PRO A 815 -70.35 -46.13 11.76
CA PRO A 815 -71.02 -45.76 10.48
C PRO A 815 -71.49 -44.35 10.26
N ASN A 816 -71.64 -43.99 8.99
CA ASN A 816 -72.62 -43.13 8.26
C ASN A 816 -73.21 -41.79 8.78
N LEU A 817 -72.85 -40.75 7.93
CA LEU A 817 -73.71 -39.67 7.34
C LEU A 817 -74.24 -38.51 8.24
N PRO A 818 -74.46 -37.30 7.71
CA PRO A 818 -74.55 -36.82 6.30
C PRO A 818 -73.78 -35.50 6.00
N LYS A 819 -73.75 -35.15 4.70
CA LYS A 819 -73.27 -33.92 4.06
C LYS A 819 -73.78 -32.63 4.67
N HIS A 820 -72.89 -31.69 4.95
CA HIS A 820 -73.21 -30.27 4.71
C HIS A 820 -71.94 -29.49 4.28
N GLN A 821 -72.16 -28.49 3.45
CA GLN A 821 -71.30 -27.62 2.71
C GLN A 821 -70.21 -26.85 3.53
N GLY A 822 -69.08 -26.73 2.92
CA GLY A 822 -68.25 -25.53 2.79
C GLY A 822 -67.81 -24.74 4.09
N PHE A 823 -66.58 -24.96 4.50
CA PHE A 823 -65.79 -23.89 5.12
C PHE A 823 -64.35 -23.98 4.65
N ASN A 824 -63.87 -22.85 4.18
CA ASN A 824 -62.51 -22.66 3.60
C ASN A 824 -61.42 -22.90 4.66
N ASN A 825 -60.35 -23.56 4.22
CA ASN A 825 -59.07 -23.67 4.93
C ASN A 825 -58.48 -22.29 5.23
N ILE A 826 -58.41 -21.89 6.49
CA ILE A 826 -57.73 -20.66 6.98
C ILE A 826 -56.75 -20.99 8.14
N LEU A 827 -56.01 -22.06 8.12
CA LEU A 827 -55.08 -22.32 9.25
C LEU A 827 -53.63 -22.68 8.93
N PRO A 828 -53.18 -23.00 7.74
CA PRO A 828 -51.75 -23.20 7.53
C PRO A 828 -50.95 -21.91 7.25
N LYS A 829 -51.56 -20.83 6.70
CA LYS A 829 -50.80 -19.63 6.33
C LYS A 829 -50.45 -18.69 7.48
N ASP A 830 -51.27 -18.65 8.53
CA ASP A 830 -51.04 -17.74 9.68
C ASP A 830 -49.93 -18.23 10.59
N ILE A 831 -49.73 -19.56 10.73
CA ILE A 831 -48.67 -20.13 11.54
C ILE A 831 -47.28 -19.92 10.91
N GLU A 832 -47.19 -20.02 9.58
CA GLU A 832 -45.92 -19.74 8.87
C GLU A 832 -45.54 -18.26 9.02
N TRP A 833 -46.52 -17.34 8.93
CA TRP A 833 -46.24 -15.90 9.11
C TRP A 833 -45.85 -15.53 10.53
N ILE A 834 -46.44 -16.19 11.55
CA ILE A 834 -46.08 -15.99 12.96
C ILE A 834 -44.66 -16.52 13.22
N ALA A 835 -44.27 -17.64 12.66
CA ALA A 835 -42.93 -18.18 12.77
C ALA A 835 -41.87 -17.27 12.07
N VAL A 836 -42.24 -16.72 10.91
CA VAL A 836 -41.40 -15.73 10.18
C VAL A 836 -41.28 -14.42 10.97
N VAL A 837 -42.37 -13.92 11.57
CA VAL A 837 -42.35 -12.68 12.38
C VAL A 837 -41.53 -12.87 13.65
N ILE A 838 -41.65 -14.03 14.33
CA ILE A 838 -40.86 -14.34 15.53
C ILE A 838 -39.40 -14.57 15.17
N GLY A 839 -39.08 -15.23 14.04
CA GLY A 839 -37.73 -15.42 13.55
C GLY A 839 -37.07 -14.10 13.14
N TYR A 840 -37.83 -13.23 12.46
CA TYR A 840 -37.36 -11.91 12.06
C TYR A 840 -37.18 -10.98 13.27
N GLY A 841 -38.12 -11.00 14.24
CA GLY A 841 -38.04 -10.21 15.47
C GLY A 841 -36.86 -10.64 16.36
N SER A 842 -36.67 -11.93 16.57
CA SER A 842 -35.53 -12.43 17.34
C SER A 842 -34.19 -12.23 16.63
N GLY A 843 -34.13 -12.41 15.31
CA GLY A 843 -32.96 -12.12 14.48
C GLY A 843 -32.59 -10.63 14.48
N LEU A 844 -33.60 -9.74 14.48
CA LEU A 844 -33.40 -8.29 14.57
C LEU A 844 -32.87 -7.87 15.93
N VAL A 845 -33.40 -8.44 17.04
CA VAL A 845 -32.90 -8.17 18.39
C VAL A 845 -31.49 -8.70 18.57
N VAL A 846 -31.20 -9.93 18.14
CA VAL A 846 -29.84 -10.50 18.18
C VAL A 846 -28.89 -9.71 17.26
N GLY A 847 -29.35 -9.31 16.08
CA GLY A 847 -28.58 -8.49 15.13
C GLY A 847 -28.28 -7.10 15.68
N VAL A 848 -29.24 -6.45 16.38
CA VAL A 848 -29.01 -5.15 17.03
C VAL A 848 -28.07 -5.29 18.23
N VAL A 849 -28.23 -6.32 19.08
CA VAL A 849 -27.36 -6.55 20.24
C VAL A 849 -25.94 -6.94 19.82
N VAL A 850 -25.80 -7.77 18.80
CA VAL A 850 -24.50 -8.12 18.20
C VAL A 850 -23.94 -6.91 17.43
N GLY A 851 -24.78 -6.17 16.69
CA GLY A 851 -24.41 -4.95 16.00
C GLY A 851 -23.92 -3.85 16.94
N LEU A 852 -24.59 -3.64 18.08
CA LEU A 852 -24.13 -2.70 19.11
C LEU A 852 -22.85 -3.13 19.82
N ARG A 853 -22.60 -4.44 19.96
CA ARG A 853 -21.32 -4.96 20.48
C ARG A 853 -20.19 -4.99 19.45
N VAL A 854 -20.52 -5.12 18.19
CA VAL A 854 -19.56 -5.18 17.08
C VAL A 854 -19.31 -3.79 16.49
N SER A 855 -20.28 -2.85 16.53
CA SER A 855 -20.09 -1.46 16.09
C SER A 855 -19.05 -0.70 16.91
N ALA A 856 -18.71 -1.20 18.11
CA ALA A 856 -17.51 -0.74 18.83
C ALA A 856 -16.18 -1.20 18.16
N ARG A 857 -16.23 -1.97 17.05
CA ARG A 857 -15.06 -2.59 16.40
C ARG A 857 -15.06 -2.58 14.86
N ILE A 858 -16.02 -1.91 14.18
CA ILE A 858 -16.11 -1.95 12.71
C ILE A 858 -16.01 -0.53 12.09
N PRO A 859 -15.27 -0.37 10.95
CA PRO A 859 -15.06 0.93 10.30
C PRO A 859 -16.30 1.54 9.65
N GLU A 860 -16.33 2.88 9.57
CA GLU A 860 -17.41 3.82 9.18
C GLU A 860 -18.17 3.57 7.87
N TRP A 861 -17.77 2.69 6.96
CA TRP A 861 -18.51 2.50 5.72
C TRP A 861 -19.90 1.88 5.93
N PHE A 862 -20.10 1.11 7.01
CA PHE A 862 -21.37 0.46 7.33
C PHE A 862 -22.44 1.48 7.79
N VAL A 863 -22.03 2.50 8.52
CA VAL A 863 -22.92 3.60 8.97
C VAL A 863 -23.35 4.49 7.80
N LYS A 864 -22.52 4.69 6.80
CA LYS A 864 -22.85 5.51 5.59
C LYS A 864 -23.84 4.83 4.65
N THR A 865 -23.88 3.51 4.60
CA THR A 865 -24.75 2.77 3.66
C THR A 865 -26.18 2.61 4.21
N PHE A 866 -26.37 2.50 5.51
CA PHE A 866 -27.67 2.24 6.15
C PHE A 866 -28.24 3.40 6.98
N GLY A 867 -27.47 4.44 7.29
CA GLY A 867 -27.89 5.58 8.13
C GLY A 867 -28.65 6.71 7.42
N ARG A 868 -28.83 6.67 6.10
CA ARG A 868 -29.31 7.83 5.31
C ARG A 868 -30.82 7.92 5.05
N THR A 869 -31.66 7.08 5.65
CA THR A 869 -33.11 7.03 5.33
C THR A 869 -34.07 7.61 6.40
N GLN A 870 -33.62 8.25 7.46
CA GLN A 870 -34.54 8.81 8.47
C GLN A 870 -34.48 10.33 8.68
N GLY A 871 -33.80 11.10 7.85
CA GLY A 871 -33.62 12.56 8.03
C GLY A 871 -34.63 13.50 7.36
N ASN A 872 -35.54 13.04 6.49
CA ASN A 872 -36.28 13.94 5.62
C ASN A 872 -37.83 13.85 5.67
N ARG A 873 -38.44 13.40 6.77
CA ARG A 873 -39.94 13.38 6.90
C ARG A 873 -40.54 14.22 8.02
N ARG A 874 -39.78 15.11 8.67
CA ARG A 874 -40.32 15.98 9.75
C ARG A 874 -40.10 17.49 9.54
N ARG A 875 -40.13 18.02 8.32
CA ARG A 875 -40.08 19.46 8.08
C ARG A 875 -41.06 19.94 6.97
N ARG A 876 -42.30 19.40 6.95
CA ARG A 876 -43.33 19.91 6.01
C ARG A 876 -44.72 20.05 6.64
N GLU A 877 -44.85 20.16 7.95
CA GLU A 877 -46.14 20.51 8.57
C GLU A 877 -45.89 21.45 9.72
N VAL A 878 -45.55 22.69 9.52
CA VAL A 878 -45.88 23.86 10.32
C VAL A 878 -45.48 25.11 9.51
N ARG A 879 -46.33 25.48 8.57
CA ARG A 879 -46.49 26.88 8.11
C ARG A 879 -47.81 26.98 7.34
N GLY A 880 -48.88 27.07 8.09
CA GLY A 880 -50.15 27.52 7.65
C GLY A 880 -50.93 27.93 8.85
N VAL A 881 -51.31 29.22 8.94
CA VAL A 881 -52.17 29.96 9.85
C VAL A 881 -51.40 30.95 10.76
N ARG A 882 -51.19 32.16 10.25
CA ARG A 882 -51.83 33.43 10.71
C ARG A 882 -51.10 34.65 10.14
N ARG A 883 -51.95 35.40 9.29
CA ARG A 883 -51.98 36.85 9.00
C ARG A 883 -50.74 37.50 8.39
#